data_1b3caf6901a05644f40ecc4baf5197f9
#
_entry.id   1b3caf6901a05644f40ecc4baf5197f9
#
_cell.length_a   1.000
_cell.length_b   1.000
_cell.length_c   1.000
_cell.angle_alpha   90.00
_cell.angle_beta   90.00
_cell.angle_gamma   90.00
#
_symmetry.space_group_name_H-M   'P 1'
#
loop_
_entity.id
_entity.type
_entity.pdbx_description
1 polymer ?
#
loop_
_entity_poly.entity_id
_entity_poly.type
_entity_poly.pdbx_seq_one_letter_code
_entity_poly.pdbx_strand_id
1 'polypeptide(L)'
;MRRRWRIGGGVAAVLLAFGLAGAVPGAAGAERLRAGTLTTTSAPSAALGAPIDYTVYLPHGYGEATASRYPVLYLLHGRGDTMQAWTRVKADLDRLIADGDVPPVIAVLPDAPWSSRGNWYVDSGYTGADDPGRPVETALTRDLVRHVDATYRTAAHRGARLVGGYSMGGAGALRYALAHQDLFGHALVLSPAVYRPLPPADSSAREFGGFGSGEQRFSDEVYRRLNYPALLPGLDAESPVRMYVAVGDDEWANPDPADAAHDLDYEAATLYNTVRRSDAVAAEFRVLDGGHDWDVWRPAFADGLRHLATTLSVTPPAGLPGPPHGTAGTDWAGGVAAHPDGSTTLGYAASGPVAGQPYAGGLDAVVSRVTAGGAPAWTRQFGTAANDRLHGVVPLADGGVVAAGYTRGDLDGTHPGSPADDGFVVRLTGTGQQAWLTQAGDPAKADRFYAVAAAPDGGAYVAGYTSGSFAGQSGAGDKDAILARIAPDGRIAWSRQFGGSGEDKAYAVTADAEGVYVAGGTSAGLPDTTPLGGNDGWLARFDASGTGTWVTSVGGAGDDLLGGVAISADGLVVATGSTGGEATAGGSDVLTVAYTGAGRQRWRTVTGGRGADAGADVVALPGGAVAVVGFTGSALGLPVGGADVLTLRLDARGRQAGVAQYGTARDDAADAFGEENVYATLGADGRLLVTGLTAGTTSGGAALGNGDVFLAAVDPTKGTP
;
A
#
# COMPACT_ATOMS: atom_id res chain seq x y z
N MET A 1 -53.98 -21.69 -24.94
CA MET A 1 -54.26 -23.15 -25.06
C MET A 1 -53.85 -23.83 -23.77
N ARG A 2 -54.83 -24.42 -23.10
CA ARG A 2 -54.72 -25.15 -21.85
C ARG A 2 -54.03 -26.52 -22.07
N ARG A 3 -53.23 -27.02 -21.12
CA ARG A 3 -53.31 -28.42 -20.67
C ARG A 3 -52.68 -28.60 -19.31
N ARG A 4 -53.52 -28.95 -18.36
CA ARG A 4 -53.22 -29.56 -17.04
C ARG A 4 -52.96 -31.05 -17.27
N TRP A 5 -52.07 -31.63 -16.43
CA TRP A 5 -52.18 -33.05 -16.05
C TRP A 5 -51.91 -33.19 -14.56
N ARG A 6 -52.88 -33.81 -13.90
CA ARG A 6 -52.85 -34.41 -12.54
C ARG A 6 -52.78 -35.92 -12.71
N ILE A 7 -52.27 -36.60 -11.67
CA ILE A 7 -52.61 -37.96 -11.14
C ILE A 7 -51.37 -38.31 -10.26
N GLY A 8 -51.34 -38.71 -8.97
CA GLY A 8 -52.37 -39.30 -8.12
C GLY A 8 -51.89 -40.65 -7.59
N GLY A 9 -51.96 -40.87 -6.28
CA GLY A 9 -51.80 -42.16 -5.57
C GLY A 9 -50.52 -42.28 -4.73
N GLY A 10 -50.45 -42.56 -3.43
CA GLY A 10 -51.45 -43.09 -2.48
C GLY A 10 -50.86 -44.18 -1.64
N VAL A 11 -50.94 -44.08 -0.27
CA VAL A 11 -50.96 -45.13 0.78
C VAL A 11 -49.63 -45.84 1.10
N ALA A 12 -49.16 -45.98 2.33
CA ALA A 12 -49.79 -46.47 3.58
C ALA A 12 -48.98 -46.13 4.82
N ALA A 13 -49.66 -45.87 5.90
CA ALA A 13 -49.21 -45.75 7.26
C ALA A 13 -48.87 -47.10 7.90
N VAL A 14 -47.84 -47.16 8.76
CA VAL A 14 -47.77 -48.16 9.83
C VAL A 14 -47.44 -47.43 11.13
N LEU A 15 -48.38 -47.39 12.03
CA LEU A 15 -48.26 -46.97 13.42
C LEU A 15 -47.63 -48.13 14.23
N LEU A 16 -46.59 -47.85 14.97
CA LEU A 16 -46.19 -48.62 16.14
C LEU A 16 -45.92 -47.65 17.29
N ALA A 17 -46.85 -47.60 18.23
CA ALA A 17 -46.75 -46.90 19.47
C ALA A 17 -45.91 -47.72 20.46
N PHE A 18 -44.86 -47.12 21.06
CA PHE A 18 -44.36 -47.47 22.40
C PHE A 18 -44.25 -46.18 23.20
N GLY A 19 -45.07 -46.04 24.17
CA GLY A 19 -45.02 -44.98 25.15
C GLY A 19 -43.87 -45.15 26.16
N LEU A 20 -43.15 -44.08 26.38
CA LEU A 20 -42.44 -43.83 27.62
C LEU A 20 -42.57 -42.32 27.90
N ALA A 21 -43.27 -42.00 28.95
CA ALA A 21 -43.38 -40.66 29.50
C ALA A 21 -42.00 -40.22 30.02
N GLY A 22 -41.40 -39.28 29.32
CA GLY A 22 -40.27 -38.52 29.78
C GLY A 22 -40.64 -37.03 29.67
N ALA A 23 -40.55 -36.34 30.79
CA ALA A 23 -40.89 -34.93 30.93
C ALA A 23 -40.20 -34.07 29.86
N VAL A 24 -40.99 -33.29 29.13
CA VAL A 24 -40.52 -32.20 28.27
C VAL A 24 -40.02 -31.10 29.22
N PRO A 25 -38.74 -30.70 29.15
CA PRO A 25 -38.38 -29.41 29.73
C PRO A 25 -38.92 -28.37 28.77
N GLY A 26 -39.95 -27.69 29.23
CA GLY A 26 -40.48 -26.53 28.57
C GLY A 26 -39.46 -25.42 28.56
N ALA A 27 -39.74 -24.49 27.68
CA ALA A 27 -39.17 -23.20 27.49
C ALA A 27 -37.90 -23.19 26.63
N ALA A 28 -38.11 -22.94 25.34
CA ALA A 28 -37.22 -22.06 24.60
C ALA A 28 -36.91 -20.85 25.45
N GLY A 29 -35.74 -20.82 26.10
CA GLY A 29 -35.12 -19.61 26.53
C GLY A 29 -34.90 -18.78 25.24
N ALA A 30 -35.68 -17.74 25.06
CA ALA A 30 -35.33 -16.70 24.11
C ALA A 30 -33.89 -16.31 24.46
N GLU A 31 -32.94 -16.64 23.60
CA GLU A 31 -31.55 -16.24 23.72
C GLU A 31 -31.61 -14.70 23.76
N ARG A 32 -31.37 -14.14 24.93
CA ARG A 32 -31.36 -12.66 25.07
C ARG A 32 -30.28 -12.20 24.12
N LEU A 33 -30.68 -11.50 23.03
CA LEU A 33 -29.77 -10.80 22.15
C LEU A 33 -28.73 -10.09 23.03
N ARG A 34 -27.46 -10.39 22.78
CA ARG A 34 -26.35 -9.76 23.49
C ARG A 34 -26.28 -8.30 23.03
N ALA A 35 -26.98 -7.43 23.76
CA ALA A 35 -27.21 -6.05 23.36
C ALA A 35 -26.05 -5.14 23.81
N GLY A 36 -25.66 -4.22 22.95
CA GLY A 36 -24.75 -3.13 23.28
C GLY A 36 -25.42 -2.04 24.14
N THR A 37 -24.66 -1.07 24.58
CA THR A 37 -25.09 0.04 25.44
C THR A 37 -25.04 1.37 24.72
N LEU A 38 -25.98 2.27 25.05
CA LEU A 38 -25.96 3.67 24.62
C LEU A 38 -25.67 4.56 25.82
N THR A 39 -24.76 5.53 25.64
CA THR A 39 -24.43 6.54 26.67
C THR A 39 -24.30 7.90 26.01
N THR A 40 -24.94 8.93 26.60
CA THR A 40 -24.78 10.32 26.15
C THR A 40 -23.70 11.00 26.96
N THR A 41 -22.80 11.70 26.28
CA THR A 41 -21.67 12.42 26.88
C THR A 41 -21.24 13.57 25.95
N SER A 42 -20.14 14.25 26.25
CA SER A 42 -19.62 15.35 25.42
C SER A 42 -18.11 15.26 25.19
N ALA A 43 -17.67 15.83 24.07
CA ALA A 43 -16.27 15.98 23.69
C ALA A 43 -15.88 17.46 23.73
N PRO A 44 -14.69 17.84 24.22
CA PRO A 44 -14.19 19.20 24.10
C PRO A 44 -13.92 19.55 22.64
N SER A 45 -14.26 20.77 22.23
CA SER A 45 -13.91 21.27 20.90
C SER A 45 -13.26 22.65 20.97
N ALA A 46 -12.02 22.72 20.54
CA ALA A 46 -11.29 23.97 20.40
C ALA A 46 -11.83 24.78 19.22
N ALA A 47 -12.29 24.12 18.16
CA ALA A 47 -12.87 24.78 17.00
C ALA A 47 -14.13 25.57 17.34
N LEU A 48 -15.02 24.99 18.16
CA LEU A 48 -16.28 25.62 18.54
C LEU A 48 -16.17 26.53 19.76
N GLY A 49 -15.13 26.36 20.58
CA GLY A 49 -15.06 26.99 21.92
C GLY A 49 -16.12 26.49 22.90
N ALA A 50 -16.78 25.36 22.59
CA ALA A 50 -17.85 24.74 23.34
C ALA A 50 -17.81 23.21 23.14
N PRO A 51 -18.35 22.40 24.06
CA PRO A 51 -18.37 20.95 23.89
C PRO A 51 -19.30 20.52 22.75
N ILE A 52 -19.00 19.33 22.19
CA ILE A 52 -19.84 18.60 21.24
C ILE A 52 -20.55 17.52 22.03
N ASP A 53 -21.86 17.58 22.15
CA ASP A 53 -22.64 16.50 22.75
C ASP A 53 -22.77 15.34 21.74
N TYR A 54 -22.65 14.09 22.22
CA TYR A 54 -22.83 12.91 21.39
C TYR A 54 -23.35 11.73 22.20
N THR A 55 -24.06 10.82 21.52
CA THR A 55 -24.39 9.51 22.06
C THR A 55 -23.41 8.48 21.50
N VAL A 56 -22.83 7.63 22.35
CA VAL A 56 -21.97 6.53 21.94
C VAL A 56 -22.67 5.19 22.17
N TYR A 57 -22.62 4.34 21.15
CA TYR A 57 -22.95 2.92 21.23
C TYR A 57 -21.67 2.13 21.44
N LEU A 58 -21.64 1.28 22.47
CA LEU A 58 -20.59 0.32 22.71
C LEU A 58 -21.14 -1.10 22.55
N PRO A 59 -20.48 -1.99 21.78
CA PRO A 59 -20.98 -3.32 21.51
C PRO A 59 -20.98 -4.19 22.77
N HIS A 60 -21.80 -5.26 22.75
CA HIS A 60 -21.79 -6.25 23.83
C HIS A 60 -20.37 -6.80 24.08
N GLY A 61 -20.00 -6.97 25.33
CA GLY A 61 -18.66 -7.45 25.72
C GLY A 61 -17.55 -6.40 25.64
N TYR A 62 -17.87 -5.15 25.31
CA TYR A 62 -16.85 -4.09 25.24
C TYR A 62 -16.06 -3.96 26.55
N GLY A 63 -16.69 -4.05 27.73
CA GLY A 63 -16.03 -3.96 29.02
C GLY A 63 -15.08 -5.15 29.33
N GLU A 64 -15.34 -6.31 28.75
CA GLU A 64 -14.64 -7.56 29.02
C GLU A 64 -13.43 -7.76 28.08
N ALA A 65 -13.55 -7.40 26.80
CA ALA A 65 -12.53 -7.59 25.77
C ALA A 65 -11.51 -6.44 25.74
N THR A 66 -10.74 -6.27 26.82
CA THR A 66 -9.86 -5.09 27.04
C THR A 66 -8.74 -4.91 26.03
N ALA A 67 -8.32 -5.98 25.35
CA ALA A 67 -7.30 -5.94 24.29
C ALA A 67 -7.86 -5.65 22.90
N SER A 68 -9.18 -5.76 22.70
CA SER A 68 -9.82 -5.57 21.40
C SER A 68 -9.93 -4.09 21.02
N ARG A 69 -9.70 -3.79 19.74
CA ARG A 69 -10.02 -2.51 19.13
C ARG A 69 -11.16 -2.67 18.14
N TYR A 70 -11.89 -1.60 17.91
CA TYR A 70 -13.17 -1.63 17.20
C TYR A 70 -13.19 -0.63 16.07
N PRO A 71 -13.78 -0.96 14.89
CA PRO A 71 -14.14 0.03 13.89
C PRO A 71 -15.12 1.05 14.48
N VAL A 72 -15.12 2.26 13.89
CA VAL A 72 -15.97 3.37 14.38
C VAL A 72 -16.89 3.87 13.27
N LEU A 73 -18.19 3.97 13.59
CA LEU A 73 -19.22 4.56 12.75
C LEU A 73 -19.57 5.95 13.30
N TYR A 74 -19.37 7.01 12.54
CA TYR A 74 -19.84 8.35 12.83
C TYR A 74 -21.15 8.57 12.08
N LEU A 75 -22.28 8.75 12.79
CA LEU A 75 -23.62 8.79 12.21
C LEU A 75 -24.25 10.17 12.33
N LEU A 76 -24.34 10.89 11.22
CA LEU A 76 -24.82 12.27 11.11
C LEU A 76 -26.34 12.31 10.91
N HIS A 77 -27.06 13.08 11.74
CA HIS A 77 -28.52 13.19 11.68
C HIS A 77 -29.00 14.15 10.59
N GLY A 78 -30.28 14.06 10.20
CA GLY A 78 -30.93 14.95 9.26
C GLY A 78 -31.20 16.35 9.83
N ARG A 79 -31.61 17.29 8.94
CA ARG A 79 -31.96 18.66 9.34
C ARG A 79 -33.10 18.68 10.38
N GLY A 80 -32.92 19.48 11.43
CA GLY A 80 -33.89 19.60 12.50
C GLY A 80 -33.90 18.48 13.54
N ASP A 81 -33.24 17.36 13.26
CA ASP A 81 -33.09 16.22 14.16
C ASP A 81 -31.97 16.44 15.20
N THR A 82 -31.80 15.47 16.07
CA THR A 82 -30.76 15.43 17.11
C THR A 82 -29.97 14.09 17.01
N MET A 83 -28.91 13.99 17.80
CA MET A 83 -28.15 12.73 17.98
C MET A 83 -29.05 11.54 18.35
N GLN A 84 -30.22 11.75 18.93
CA GLN A 84 -31.15 10.68 19.34
C GLN A 84 -31.84 9.99 18.14
N ALA A 85 -31.91 10.63 16.97
CA ALA A 85 -32.56 10.07 15.81
C ALA A 85 -31.93 8.71 15.41
N TRP A 86 -30.61 8.59 15.48
CA TRP A 86 -29.90 7.36 15.16
C TRP A 86 -30.02 6.25 16.20
N THR A 87 -30.54 6.51 17.39
CA THR A 87 -30.79 5.44 18.40
C THR A 87 -31.82 4.42 17.91
N ARG A 88 -32.63 4.76 16.88
CA ARG A 88 -33.63 3.89 16.26
C ARG A 88 -33.02 2.64 15.64
N VAL A 89 -31.76 2.70 15.16
CA VAL A 89 -31.06 1.56 14.54
C VAL A 89 -30.31 0.69 15.54
N LYS A 90 -30.37 0.99 16.85
CA LYS A 90 -29.64 0.21 17.87
C LYS A 90 -29.96 -1.28 17.81
N ALA A 91 -31.25 -1.62 17.72
CA ALA A 91 -31.67 -3.03 17.67
C ALA A 91 -31.19 -3.75 16.39
N ASP A 92 -31.13 -3.03 15.27
CA ASP A 92 -30.60 -3.57 14.03
C ASP A 92 -29.09 -3.78 14.11
N LEU A 93 -28.36 -2.85 14.72
CA LEU A 93 -26.92 -2.96 14.95
C LEU A 93 -26.60 -4.12 15.90
N ASP A 94 -27.34 -4.27 17.01
CA ASP A 94 -27.20 -5.39 17.93
C ASP A 94 -27.40 -6.74 17.21
N ARG A 95 -28.41 -6.84 16.34
CA ARG A 95 -28.72 -8.02 15.56
C ARG A 95 -27.62 -8.31 14.53
N LEU A 96 -27.21 -7.32 13.74
CA LEU A 96 -26.16 -7.47 12.72
C LEU A 96 -24.84 -7.96 13.32
N ILE A 97 -24.50 -7.48 14.51
CA ILE A 97 -23.30 -7.92 15.26
C ILE A 97 -23.50 -9.34 15.80
N ALA A 98 -24.67 -9.66 16.36
CA ALA A 98 -24.96 -10.97 16.91
C ALA A 98 -25.00 -12.07 15.83
N ASP A 99 -25.51 -11.75 14.64
CA ASP A 99 -25.58 -12.64 13.47
C ASP A 99 -24.21 -12.82 12.78
N GLY A 100 -23.22 -11.97 13.13
CA GLY A 100 -21.89 -11.96 12.50
C GLY A 100 -21.84 -11.29 11.14
N ASP A 101 -22.90 -10.62 10.72
CA ASP A 101 -22.98 -9.85 9.47
C ASP A 101 -22.07 -8.62 9.49
N VAL A 102 -21.82 -8.08 10.70
CA VAL A 102 -21.00 -6.90 10.98
C VAL A 102 -20.10 -7.22 12.17
N PRO A 103 -18.79 -6.87 12.12
CA PRO A 103 -17.95 -7.02 13.29
C PRO A 103 -18.45 -6.13 14.43
N PRO A 104 -18.13 -6.44 15.70
CA PRO A 104 -18.41 -5.50 16.80
C PRO A 104 -17.83 -4.12 16.51
N VAL A 105 -18.66 -3.08 16.54
CA VAL A 105 -18.28 -1.70 16.21
C VAL A 105 -18.66 -0.72 17.33
N ILE A 106 -17.98 0.41 17.41
CA ILE A 106 -18.39 1.58 18.18
C ILE A 106 -19.20 2.47 17.23
N ALA A 107 -20.36 2.99 17.65
CA ALA A 107 -21.05 4.02 16.88
C ALA A 107 -21.09 5.34 17.69
N VAL A 108 -20.76 6.45 17.03
CA VAL A 108 -20.73 7.81 17.57
C VAL A 108 -21.78 8.63 16.83
N LEU A 109 -22.73 9.15 17.58
CA LEU A 109 -23.88 9.89 17.09
C LEU A 109 -23.73 11.34 17.60
N PRO A 110 -23.06 12.25 16.87
CA PRO A 110 -22.89 13.63 17.32
C PRO A 110 -24.18 14.43 17.19
N ASP A 111 -24.41 15.35 18.13
CA ASP A 111 -25.40 16.40 17.97
C ASP A 111 -24.82 17.54 17.13
N ALA A 112 -25.66 18.22 16.38
CA ALA A 112 -25.27 19.34 15.52
C ALA A 112 -26.29 20.48 15.62
N PRO A 113 -26.40 21.14 16.79
CA PRO A 113 -27.46 22.13 17.09
C PRO A 113 -27.26 23.46 16.34
N TRP A 114 -26.11 23.71 15.76
CA TRP A 114 -25.73 24.99 15.16
C TRP A 114 -26.54 25.31 13.90
N SER A 115 -26.65 26.60 13.59
CA SER A 115 -27.42 27.09 12.43
C SER A 115 -28.85 26.56 12.44
N SER A 116 -29.51 26.65 13.60
CA SER A 116 -30.87 26.14 13.81
C SER A 116 -31.06 24.68 13.33
N ARG A 117 -30.02 23.85 13.51
CA ARG A 117 -29.92 22.46 13.05
C ARG A 117 -29.94 22.28 11.52
N GLY A 118 -29.53 23.33 10.78
CA GLY A 118 -29.41 23.37 9.32
C GLY A 118 -28.00 23.72 8.86
N ASN A 119 -26.95 23.19 9.53
CA ASN A 119 -25.55 23.54 9.31
C ASN A 119 -24.89 22.82 8.12
N TRP A 120 -25.54 21.84 7.50
CA TRP A 120 -25.02 20.99 6.43
C TRP A 120 -23.64 20.37 6.68
N TYR A 121 -23.24 20.32 7.97
CA TYR A 121 -21.96 19.73 8.39
C TYR A 121 -20.72 20.39 7.75
N VAL A 122 -20.80 21.68 7.44
CA VAL A 122 -19.72 22.46 6.84
C VAL A 122 -19.20 23.55 7.80
N ASP A 123 -17.98 24.01 7.55
CA ASP A 123 -17.45 25.21 8.19
C ASP A 123 -18.05 26.44 7.51
N SER A 124 -19.01 27.07 8.18
CA SER A 124 -19.74 28.21 7.64
C SER A 124 -19.02 29.53 7.87
N GLY A 125 -18.92 30.33 6.80
CA GLY A 125 -18.44 31.71 6.84
C GLY A 125 -19.54 32.77 7.02
N TYR A 126 -20.77 32.37 7.42
CA TYR A 126 -21.87 33.29 7.68
C TYR A 126 -21.63 34.09 8.97
N THR A 127 -21.78 35.41 8.92
CA THR A 127 -21.51 36.31 10.05
C THR A 127 -22.75 37.10 10.49
N GLY A 128 -23.95 36.76 9.97
CA GLY A 128 -25.21 37.38 10.38
C GLY A 128 -25.47 37.25 11.87
N ALA A 129 -26.00 38.30 12.48
CA ALA A 129 -26.15 38.41 13.93
C ALA A 129 -27.24 37.47 14.52
N ASP A 130 -28.08 36.92 13.69
CA ASP A 130 -29.20 36.06 14.08
C ASP A 130 -28.77 34.64 14.49
N ASP A 131 -27.85 34.01 13.71
CA ASP A 131 -27.31 32.69 14.02
C ASP A 131 -25.99 32.50 13.22
N PRO A 132 -24.88 33.06 13.68
CA PRO A 132 -23.62 33.05 12.93
C PRO A 132 -23.09 31.64 12.71
N GLY A 133 -22.49 31.43 11.56
CA GLY A 133 -21.88 30.17 11.16
C GLY A 133 -20.82 29.67 12.13
N ARG A 134 -20.63 28.36 12.14
CA ARG A 134 -19.68 27.67 13.02
C ARG A 134 -18.76 26.73 12.21
N PRO A 135 -17.55 26.45 12.70
CA PRO A 135 -16.63 25.50 12.07
C PRO A 135 -17.01 24.04 12.42
N VAL A 136 -18.18 23.61 11.92
CA VAL A 136 -18.79 22.31 12.26
C VAL A 136 -18.01 21.15 11.70
N GLU A 137 -17.56 21.24 10.46
CA GLU A 137 -16.73 20.23 9.81
C GLU A 137 -15.42 20.00 10.58
N THR A 138 -14.70 21.08 10.88
CA THR A 138 -13.47 21.02 11.68
C THR A 138 -13.71 20.43 13.05
N ALA A 139 -14.81 20.78 13.72
CA ALA A 139 -15.13 20.26 15.04
C ALA A 139 -15.40 18.74 15.01
N LEU A 140 -16.15 18.25 14.04
CA LEU A 140 -16.55 16.85 13.99
C LEU A 140 -15.45 15.95 13.40
N THR A 141 -14.68 16.41 12.42
CA THR A 141 -13.62 15.59 11.78
C THR A 141 -12.31 15.63 12.56
N ARG A 142 -12.00 16.71 13.26
CA ARG A 142 -10.76 16.85 14.03
C ARG A 142 -10.95 16.65 15.52
N ASP A 143 -11.80 17.48 16.15
CA ASP A 143 -11.85 17.54 17.62
C ASP A 143 -12.61 16.32 18.20
N LEU A 144 -13.78 15.97 17.61
CA LEU A 144 -14.55 14.80 18.03
C LEU A 144 -13.80 13.49 17.76
N VAL A 145 -13.22 13.32 16.56
CA VAL A 145 -12.48 12.10 16.21
C VAL A 145 -11.30 11.89 17.16
N ARG A 146 -10.50 12.91 17.42
CA ARG A 146 -9.37 12.82 18.38
C ARG A 146 -9.84 12.46 19.79
N HIS A 147 -10.95 13.04 20.24
CA HIS A 147 -11.52 12.72 21.56
C HIS A 147 -11.99 11.27 21.63
N VAL A 148 -12.69 10.79 20.60
CA VAL A 148 -13.19 9.42 20.53
C VAL A 148 -12.04 8.41 20.52
N ASP A 149 -11.00 8.66 19.72
CA ASP A 149 -9.81 7.79 19.65
C ASP A 149 -9.02 7.76 20.97
N ALA A 150 -8.99 8.87 21.71
CA ALA A 150 -8.35 8.95 23.03
C ALA A 150 -9.19 8.30 24.15
N THR A 151 -10.52 8.26 24.00
CA THR A 151 -11.43 7.82 25.07
C THR A 151 -11.83 6.35 24.94
N TYR A 152 -11.98 5.86 23.72
CA TYR A 152 -12.46 4.51 23.43
C TYR A 152 -11.38 3.68 22.71
N ARG A 153 -11.53 2.36 22.75
CA ARG A 153 -10.63 1.43 22.06
C ARG A 153 -10.95 1.33 20.56
N THR A 154 -10.76 2.41 19.87
CA THR A 154 -10.94 2.49 18.43
C THR A 154 -9.76 1.86 17.66
N ALA A 155 -10.02 1.30 16.48
CA ALA A 155 -9.03 1.10 15.46
C ALA A 155 -8.88 2.43 14.70
N ALA A 156 -7.86 3.24 15.11
CA ALA A 156 -7.76 4.65 14.77
C ALA A 156 -7.11 4.90 13.40
N HIS A 157 -7.65 4.29 12.33
CA HIS A 157 -7.20 4.49 10.96
C HIS A 157 -8.38 4.47 9.98
N ARG A 158 -8.20 5.00 8.76
CA ARG A 158 -9.26 5.18 7.75
C ARG A 158 -10.00 3.88 7.38
N GLY A 159 -9.27 2.76 7.27
CA GLY A 159 -9.84 1.46 6.94
C GLY A 159 -10.79 0.88 8.00
N ALA A 160 -10.81 1.46 9.20
CA ALA A 160 -11.71 1.15 10.31
C ALA A 160 -12.72 2.26 10.60
N ARG A 161 -12.74 3.36 9.86
CA ARG A 161 -13.69 4.45 10.04
C ARG A 161 -14.70 4.53 8.91
N LEU A 162 -15.97 4.59 9.32
CA LEU A 162 -17.11 4.84 8.48
C LEU A 162 -17.79 6.13 8.92
N VAL A 163 -18.14 7.00 7.98
CA VAL A 163 -19.08 8.10 8.21
C VAL A 163 -20.38 7.81 7.50
N GLY A 164 -21.49 7.94 8.19
CA GLY A 164 -22.82 7.72 7.62
C GLY A 164 -23.79 8.84 8.01
N GLY A 165 -24.86 8.96 7.24
CA GLY A 165 -25.89 9.94 7.52
C GLY A 165 -27.05 9.84 6.57
N TYR A 166 -28.17 10.49 6.95
CA TYR A 166 -29.35 10.60 6.09
C TYR A 166 -29.72 12.07 5.86
N SER A 167 -30.34 12.39 4.72
CA SER A 167 -30.78 13.74 4.36
C SER A 167 -29.59 14.74 4.42
N MET A 168 -29.68 15.81 5.21
CA MET A 168 -28.57 16.72 5.50
C MET A 168 -27.33 15.96 6.01
N GLY A 169 -27.52 14.96 6.88
CA GLY A 169 -26.43 14.09 7.36
C GLY A 169 -25.84 13.22 6.26
N GLY A 170 -26.65 12.80 5.27
CA GLY A 170 -26.18 12.11 4.07
C GLY A 170 -25.26 12.98 3.21
N ALA A 171 -25.63 14.26 3.05
CA ALA A 171 -24.76 15.25 2.40
C ALA A 171 -23.46 15.48 3.18
N GLY A 172 -23.53 15.55 4.52
CA GLY A 172 -22.37 15.64 5.40
C GLY A 172 -21.46 14.42 5.31
N ALA A 173 -22.02 13.20 5.33
CA ALA A 173 -21.27 11.96 5.22
C ALA A 173 -20.55 11.85 3.88
N LEU A 174 -21.22 12.19 2.78
CA LEU A 174 -20.62 12.27 1.46
C LEU A 174 -19.44 13.24 1.44
N ARG A 175 -19.65 14.46 1.97
CA ARG A 175 -18.60 15.47 2.03
C ARG A 175 -17.41 15.02 2.85
N TYR A 176 -17.63 14.49 4.07
CA TYR A 176 -16.53 14.08 4.95
C TYR A 176 -15.71 12.94 4.34
N ALA A 177 -16.35 11.97 3.71
CA ALA A 177 -15.65 10.89 3.06
C ALA A 177 -14.79 11.36 1.87
N LEU A 178 -15.24 12.36 1.11
CA LEU A 178 -14.48 12.89 -0.03
C LEU A 178 -13.46 13.96 0.36
N ALA A 179 -13.78 14.83 1.33
CA ALA A 179 -12.88 15.91 1.75
C ALA A 179 -11.78 15.44 2.74
N HIS A 180 -12.01 14.32 3.44
CA HIS A 180 -11.13 13.75 4.46
C HIS A 180 -10.88 12.26 4.18
N GLN A 181 -10.37 11.97 2.98
CA GLN A 181 -10.05 10.62 2.53
C GLN A 181 -9.02 9.90 3.41
N ASP A 182 -8.11 10.67 4.01
CA ASP A 182 -7.13 10.22 5.00
C ASP A 182 -7.80 9.74 6.31
N LEU A 183 -9.00 10.23 6.60
CA LEU A 183 -9.72 9.95 7.84
C LEU A 183 -10.78 8.86 7.69
N PHE A 184 -11.54 8.85 6.58
CA PHE A 184 -12.67 7.96 6.33
C PHE A 184 -12.46 7.11 5.06
N GLY A 185 -12.41 5.79 5.23
CA GLY A 185 -12.35 4.84 4.12
C GLY A 185 -13.74 4.38 3.63
N HIS A 186 -14.80 4.65 4.41
CA HIS A 186 -16.14 4.13 4.13
C HIS A 186 -17.19 5.20 4.33
N ALA A 187 -18.20 5.25 3.45
CA ALA A 187 -19.33 6.19 3.49
C ALA A 187 -20.68 5.49 3.34
N LEU A 188 -21.60 5.76 4.25
CA LEU A 188 -23.01 5.35 4.19
C LEU A 188 -23.87 6.59 3.92
N VAL A 189 -24.32 6.76 2.69
CA VAL A 189 -24.97 7.99 2.20
C VAL A 189 -26.43 7.69 1.91
N LEU A 190 -27.32 8.08 2.83
CA LEU A 190 -28.76 7.78 2.75
C LEU A 190 -29.53 9.04 2.37
N SER A 191 -30.33 8.98 1.30
CA SER A 191 -31.18 10.08 0.80
C SER A 191 -30.48 11.45 0.89
N PRO A 192 -29.27 11.60 0.29
CA PRO A 192 -28.45 12.78 0.56
C PRO A 192 -29.08 14.06 0.01
N ALA A 193 -29.22 15.09 0.84
CA ALA A 193 -29.68 16.41 0.42
C ALA A 193 -28.58 17.19 -0.32
N VAL A 194 -28.21 16.71 -1.49
CA VAL A 194 -27.23 17.33 -2.40
C VAL A 194 -27.91 17.70 -3.70
N TYR A 195 -27.52 18.80 -4.30
CA TYR A 195 -28.18 19.34 -5.49
C TYR A 195 -27.14 19.75 -6.53
N ARG A 196 -27.46 19.57 -7.79
CA ARG A 196 -26.52 19.92 -8.87
C ARG A 196 -27.24 20.71 -9.97
N PRO A 197 -26.72 21.89 -10.40
CA PRO A 197 -25.49 22.56 -9.91
C PRO A 197 -25.71 23.33 -8.61
N LEU A 198 -26.93 23.64 -8.21
CA LEU A 198 -27.33 24.44 -7.06
C LEU A 198 -28.65 23.90 -6.49
N PRO A 199 -28.91 24.08 -5.19
CA PRO A 199 -30.21 23.76 -4.62
C PRO A 199 -31.30 24.69 -5.17
N PRO A 200 -32.57 24.21 -5.30
CA PRO A 200 -33.69 25.06 -5.69
C PRO A 200 -33.88 26.27 -4.79
N ALA A 201 -34.58 27.27 -5.26
CA ALA A 201 -34.67 28.57 -4.57
C ALA A 201 -35.36 28.47 -3.20
N ASP A 202 -36.26 27.53 -3.03
CA ASP A 202 -37.00 27.22 -1.80
C ASP A 202 -36.35 26.13 -0.93
N SER A 203 -35.20 25.63 -1.34
CA SER A 203 -34.46 24.63 -0.57
C SER A 203 -33.98 25.19 0.77
N SER A 204 -34.18 24.43 1.83
CA SER A 204 -33.67 24.74 3.18
C SER A 204 -32.13 24.84 3.24
N ALA A 205 -31.40 24.35 2.23
CA ALA A 205 -29.96 24.55 2.11
C ALA A 205 -29.59 26.04 2.00
N ARG A 206 -30.52 26.88 1.55
CA ARG A 206 -30.32 28.33 1.39
C ARG A 206 -30.68 29.16 2.63
N GLU A 207 -31.34 28.58 3.64
CA GLU A 207 -31.99 29.32 4.72
C GLU A 207 -31.12 29.51 5.97
N PHE A 208 -30.28 28.55 6.33
CA PHE A 208 -29.67 28.44 7.66
C PHE A 208 -28.19 28.86 7.73
N GLY A 209 -27.67 29.48 6.71
CA GLY A 209 -26.30 30.02 6.73
C GLY A 209 -25.19 28.97 6.59
N GLY A 210 -25.49 27.66 6.43
CA GLY A 210 -24.46 26.63 6.25
C GLY A 210 -23.49 26.94 5.11
N PHE A 211 -24.01 27.35 3.97
CA PHE A 211 -23.24 27.78 2.81
C PHE A 211 -23.12 29.33 2.70
N GLY A 212 -23.16 30.02 3.83
CA GLY A 212 -23.10 31.47 3.88
C GLY A 212 -21.69 32.04 3.77
N SER A 213 -21.62 33.34 3.44
CA SER A 213 -20.39 34.12 3.39
C SER A 213 -20.66 35.58 3.78
N GLY A 214 -19.99 36.08 4.79
CA GLY A 214 -20.28 37.39 5.35
C GLY A 214 -21.74 37.46 5.85
N GLU A 215 -22.45 38.51 5.55
CA GLU A 215 -23.88 38.68 5.91
C GLU A 215 -24.85 37.90 5.01
N GLN A 216 -24.35 37.29 3.95
CA GLN A 216 -25.17 36.51 3.02
C GLN A 216 -25.33 35.07 3.50
N ARG A 217 -26.58 34.63 3.78
CA ARG A 217 -26.89 33.28 4.28
C ARG A 217 -26.55 32.16 3.33
N PHE A 218 -26.59 32.40 2.01
CA PHE A 218 -26.25 31.42 1.00
C PHE A 218 -25.42 32.06 -0.12
N SER A 219 -24.30 31.42 -0.47
CA SER A 219 -23.44 31.81 -1.58
C SER A 219 -23.34 30.65 -2.57
N ASP A 220 -23.71 30.91 -3.81
CA ASP A 220 -23.58 29.95 -4.93
C ASP A 220 -22.15 29.46 -5.10
N GLU A 221 -21.17 30.35 -4.93
CA GLU A 221 -19.75 30.02 -5.01
C GLU A 221 -19.32 29.06 -3.89
N VAL A 222 -19.69 29.38 -2.64
CA VAL A 222 -19.39 28.53 -1.49
C VAL A 222 -20.03 27.15 -1.67
N TYR A 223 -21.30 27.11 -2.09
CA TYR A 223 -22.00 25.84 -2.32
C TYR A 223 -21.27 24.97 -3.37
N ARG A 224 -20.99 25.55 -4.56
CA ARG A 224 -20.29 24.80 -5.61
C ARG A 224 -18.92 24.28 -5.18
N ARG A 225 -18.16 25.09 -4.46
CA ARG A 225 -16.84 24.72 -3.93
C ARG A 225 -16.89 23.58 -2.90
N LEU A 226 -17.93 23.58 -2.06
CA LEU A 226 -18.09 22.61 -0.98
C LEU A 226 -18.85 21.35 -1.41
N ASN A 227 -19.53 21.36 -2.56
CA ASN A 227 -20.29 20.22 -3.06
C ASN A 227 -19.38 19.18 -3.72
N TYR A 228 -19.85 17.92 -3.75
CA TYR A 228 -19.08 16.75 -4.18
C TYR A 228 -18.41 16.88 -5.57
N PRO A 229 -18.98 17.54 -6.60
CA PRO A 229 -18.29 17.64 -7.89
C PRO A 229 -16.95 18.37 -7.84
N ALA A 230 -16.80 19.31 -6.89
CA ALA A 230 -15.55 20.06 -6.73
C ALA A 230 -14.48 19.27 -5.97
N LEU A 231 -14.86 18.25 -5.23
CA LEU A 231 -13.94 17.42 -4.44
C LEU A 231 -13.31 16.28 -5.27
N LEU A 232 -14.05 15.74 -6.25
CA LEU A 232 -13.64 14.57 -7.02
C LEU A 232 -12.28 14.69 -7.72
N PRO A 233 -11.90 15.84 -8.34
CA PRO A 233 -10.61 15.95 -9.02
C PRO A 233 -9.38 15.90 -8.09
N GLY A 234 -9.57 16.13 -6.79
CA GLY A 234 -8.50 16.12 -5.79
C GLY A 234 -8.39 14.81 -5.01
N LEU A 235 -9.19 13.80 -5.37
CA LEU A 235 -9.16 12.53 -4.66
C LEU A 235 -7.97 11.67 -5.08
N ASP A 236 -7.40 11.00 -4.11
CA ASP A 236 -6.38 9.98 -4.29
C ASP A 236 -7.02 8.64 -4.69
N ALA A 237 -6.67 8.13 -5.87
CA ALA A 237 -7.18 6.86 -6.39
C ALA A 237 -6.58 5.64 -5.65
N GLU A 238 -5.41 5.80 -5.05
CA GLU A 238 -4.75 4.73 -4.29
C GLU A 238 -5.39 4.50 -2.93
N SER A 239 -6.15 5.49 -2.47
CA SER A 239 -6.90 5.41 -1.22
C SER A 239 -8.42 5.50 -1.44
N PRO A 240 -9.05 4.59 -2.22
CA PRO A 240 -10.43 4.76 -2.63
C PRO A 240 -11.40 4.77 -1.44
N VAL A 241 -12.45 5.59 -1.55
CA VAL A 241 -13.58 5.59 -0.62
C VAL A 241 -14.58 4.53 -1.08
N ARG A 242 -14.94 3.62 -0.19
CA ARG A 242 -16.02 2.67 -0.40
C ARG A 242 -17.34 3.31 0.03
N MET A 243 -18.26 3.47 -0.91
CA MET A 243 -19.48 4.25 -0.70
C MET A 243 -20.71 3.42 -1.00
N TYR A 244 -21.67 3.43 -0.08
CA TYR A 244 -23.00 2.91 -0.30
C TYR A 244 -23.99 4.07 -0.32
N VAL A 245 -24.69 4.27 -1.43
CA VAL A 245 -25.71 5.30 -1.61
C VAL A 245 -27.07 4.63 -1.69
N ALA A 246 -28.05 5.11 -0.91
CA ALA A 246 -29.41 4.61 -0.99
C ALA A 246 -30.42 5.76 -0.92
N VAL A 247 -31.57 5.57 -1.56
CA VAL A 247 -32.65 6.56 -1.65
C VAL A 247 -34.00 5.83 -1.83
N GLY A 248 -35.10 6.43 -1.40
CA GLY A 248 -36.44 5.96 -1.70
C GLY A 248 -36.86 6.36 -3.13
N ASP A 249 -37.78 5.62 -3.74
CA ASP A 249 -38.31 5.92 -5.07
C ASP A 249 -39.46 6.96 -5.04
N ASP A 250 -39.99 7.26 -3.87
CA ASP A 250 -41.00 8.30 -3.63
C ASP A 250 -40.40 9.56 -2.97
N GLU A 251 -39.11 9.84 -3.15
CA GLU A 251 -38.43 11.01 -2.55
C GLU A 251 -38.54 12.27 -3.44
N TRP A 252 -39.74 12.58 -3.89
CA TRP A 252 -40.02 13.80 -4.62
C TRP A 252 -40.89 14.74 -3.77
N ALA A 253 -40.53 16.03 -3.74
CA ALA A 253 -41.17 17.03 -2.88
C ALA A 253 -42.25 17.84 -3.62
N ASN A 254 -42.15 17.98 -4.93
CA ASN A 254 -43.00 18.80 -5.77
C ASN A 254 -43.54 18.01 -6.93
N PRO A 255 -44.88 17.90 -7.12
CA PRO A 255 -45.50 17.19 -8.25
C PRO A 255 -45.30 17.88 -9.60
N ASP A 256 -44.68 19.07 -9.66
CA ASP A 256 -44.39 19.74 -10.93
C ASP A 256 -43.22 19.05 -11.64
N PRO A 257 -43.43 18.47 -12.85
CA PRO A 257 -42.35 17.84 -13.59
C PRO A 257 -41.17 18.74 -13.91
N ALA A 258 -41.33 20.06 -13.83
CA ALA A 258 -40.22 21.02 -14.02
C ALA A 258 -39.18 20.94 -12.90
N ASP A 259 -39.59 20.51 -11.70
CA ASP A 259 -38.73 20.38 -10.52
C ASP A 259 -38.11 18.98 -10.35
N ALA A 260 -38.48 18.01 -11.20
CA ALA A 260 -38.01 16.62 -11.14
C ALA A 260 -36.47 16.45 -11.15
N ALA A 261 -35.76 17.43 -11.71
CA ALA A 261 -34.27 17.44 -11.67
C ALA A 261 -33.70 17.67 -10.25
N HIS A 262 -34.53 18.05 -9.29
CA HIS A 262 -34.15 18.31 -7.90
C HIS A 262 -34.79 17.33 -6.89
N ASP A 263 -35.52 16.34 -7.41
CA ASP A 263 -35.99 15.22 -6.59
C ASP A 263 -34.79 14.45 -6.03
N LEU A 264 -34.85 14.00 -4.80
CA LEU A 264 -33.68 13.41 -4.14
C LEU A 264 -33.27 12.05 -4.73
N ASP A 265 -34.22 11.30 -5.27
CA ASP A 265 -33.94 10.06 -5.99
C ASP A 265 -33.15 10.33 -7.30
N TYR A 266 -33.56 11.36 -8.07
CA TYR A 266 -32.83 11.80 -9.26
C TYR A 266 -31.43 12.34 -8.92
N GLU A 267 -31.31 13.18 -7.90
CA GLU A 267 -30.02 13.73 -7.44
C GLU A 267 -29.09 12.63 -6.89
N ALA A 268 -29.63 11.63 -6.16
CA ALA A 268 -28.86 10.48 -5.69
C ALA A 268 -28.37 9.59 -6.86
N ALA A 269 -29.21 9.39 -7.90
CA ALA A 269 -28.78 8.70 -9.11
C ALA A 269 -27.72 9.49 -9.88
N THR A 270 -27.85 10.82 -9.92
CA THR A 270 -26.86 11.73 -10.52
C THR A 270 -25.54 11.70 -9.76
N LEU A 271 -25.59 11.72 -8.43
CA LEU A 271 -24.44 11.53 -7.56
C LEU A 271 -23.71 10.22 -7.88
N TYR A 272 -24.44 9.09 -7.83
CA TYR A 272 -23.86 7.77 -8.14
C TYR A 272 -23.23 7.74 -9.53
N ASN A 273 -23.93 8.24 -10.55
CA ASN A 273 -23.41 8.28 -11.91
C ASN A 273 -22.17 9.17 -12.08
N THR A 274 -21.98 10.12 -11.18
CA THR A 274 -20.81 11.01 -11.19
C THR A 274 -19.64 10.34 -10.48
N VAL A 275 -19.81 9.87 -9.24
CA VAL A 275 -18.71 9.35 -8.41
C VAL A 275 -18.14 8.03 -8.92
N ARG A 276 -18.99 7.14 -9.52
CA ARG A 276 -18.53 5.86 -10.09
C ARG A 276 -17.57 5.99 -11.28
N ARG A 277 -17.35 7.21 -11.79
CA ARG A 277 -16.39 7.49 -12.87
C ARG A 277 -15.03 7.93 -12.32
N SER A 278 -14.90 8.06 -11.01
CA SER A 278 -13.65 8.31 -10.33
C SER A 278 -13.08 6.99 -9.81
N ASP A 279 -11.85 6.68 -10.11
CA ASP A 279 -11.16 5.50 -9.59
C ASP A 279 -10.94 5.59 -8.07
N ALA A 280 -11.03 6.80 -7.51
CA ALA A 280 -10.97 7.06 -6.07
C ALA A 280 -12.28 6.74 -5.32
N VAL A 281 -13.35 6.24 -5.98
CA VAL A 281 -14.62 5.92 -5.33
C VAL A 281 -15.17 4.59 -5.82
N ALA A 282 -15.28 3.62 -4.93
CA ALA A 282 -15.98 2.37 -5.17
C ALA A 282 -17.41 2.47 -4.63
N ALA A 283 -18.38 2.80 -5.49
CA ALA A 283 -19.75 3.10 -5.08
C ALA A 283 -20.73 1.97 -5.42
N GLU A 284 -21.66 1.71 -4.50
CA GLU A 284 -22.87 0.91 -4.68
C GLU A 284 -24.09 1.81 -4.57
N PHE A 285 -25.16 1.54 -5.34
CA PHE A 285 -26.39 2.32 -5.33
C PHE A 285 -27.64 1.43 -5.18
N ARG A 286 -28.55 1.83 -4.31
CA ARG A 286 -29.82 1.16 -4.07
C ARG A 286 -30.98 2.15 -4.11
N VAL A 287 -32.08 1.73 -4.70
CA VAL A 287 -33.37 2.40 -4.63
C VAL A 287 -34.31 1.47 -3.86
N LEU A 288 -34.96 2.01 -2.84
CA LEU A 288 -35.91 1.29 -1.99
C LEU A 288 -37.32 1.85 -2.21
N ASP A 289 -38.36 1.04 -2.02
CA ASP A 289 -39.75 1.45 -2.02
C ASP A 289 -40.03 2.34 -0.80
N GLY A 290 -40.43 3.59 -1.01
CA GLY A 290 -40.79 4.53 0.04
C GLY A 290 -40.23 5.95 -0.11
N GLY A 291 -40.55 6.81 0.86
CA GLY A 291 -40.26 8.25 0.85
C GLY A 291 -39.06 8.63 1.71
N HIS A 292 -38.98 9.94 2.02
CA HIS A 292 -37.87 10.54 2.78
C HIS A 292 -38.00 10.32 4.29
N ASP A 293 -37.97 9.08 4.76
CA ASP A 293 -38.24 8.70 6.13
C ASP A 293 -37.49 7.44 6.63
N TRP A 294 -37.76 7.03 7.86
CA TRP A 294 -37.12 5.89 8.51
C TRP A 294 -37.57 4.52 7.94
N ASP A 295 -38.63 4.43 7.17
CA ASP A 295 -39.02 3.19 6.52
C ASP A 295 -38.05 2.86 5.36
N VAL A 296 -37.42 3.89 4.76
CA VAL A 296 -36.31 3.76 3.79
C VAL A 296 -34.96 3.70 4.51
N TRP A 297 -34.67 4.64 5.46
CA TRP A 297 -33.31 4.76 6.02
C TRP A 297 -32.91 3.59 6.91
N ARG A 298 -33.82 2.97 7.63
CA ARG A 298 -33.52 1.85 8.52
C ARG A 298 -33.13 0.58 7.77
N PRO A 299 -33.86 0.07 6.77
CA PRO A 299 -33.42 -1.05 5.95
C PRO A 299 -32.17 -0.72 5.14
N ALA A 300 -32.04 0.50 4.60
CA ALA A 300 -30.86 0.96 3.89
C ALA A 300 -29.62 0.99 4.78
N PHE A 301 -29.73 1.38 6.06
CA PHE A 301 -28.66 1.29 7.05
C PHE A 301 -28.18 -0.15 7.22
N ALA A 302 -29.11 -1.08 7.41
CA ALA A 302 -28.76 -2.48 7.64
C ALA A 302 -28.08 -3.13 6.42
N ASP A 303 -28.58 -2.87 5.21
CA ASP A 303 -28.02 -3.37 3.95
C ASP A 303 -26.64 -2.74 3.66
N GLY A 304 -26.58 -1.41 3.76
CA GLY A 304 -25.34 -0.67 3.52
C GLY A 304 -24.24 -1.01 4.52
N LEU A 305 -24.58 -1.22 5.79
CA LEU A 305 -23.60 -1.61 6.79
C LEU A 305 -23.06 -3.03 6.55
N ARG A 306 -23.91 -4.00 6.14
CA ARG A 306 -23.44 -5.32 5.67
C ARG A 306 -22.48 -5.21 4.50
N HIS A 307 -22.84 -4.40 3.50
CA HIS A 307 -22.01 -4.19 2.32
C HIS A 307 -20.64 -3.62 2.70
N LEU A 308 -20.60 -2.54 3.47
CA LEU A 308 -19.38 -1.85 3.85
C LEU A 308 -18.53 -2.63 4.87
N ALA A 309 -19.16 -3.40 5.76
CA ALA A 309 -18.47 -4.20 6.78
C ALA A 309 -17.53 -5.27 6.20
N THR A 310 -17.78 -5.72 4.97
CA THR A 310 -16.91 -6.69 4.28
C THR A 310 -15.47 -6.18 4.09
N THR A 311 -15.27 -4.88 4.19
CA THR A 311 -13.98 -4.20 3.98
C THR A 311 -13.51 -3.36 5.17
N LEU A 312 -14.30 -3.33 6.27
CA LEU A 312 -13.85 -2.72 7.52
C LEU A 312 -12.77 -3.57 8.17
N SER A 313 -11.63 -3.00 8.45
CA SER A 313 -10.49 -3.67 9.08
C SER A 313 -10.18 -3.09 10.46
N VAL A 314 -9.99 -3.95 11.45
CA VAL A 314 -9.49 -3.56 12.78
C VAL A 314 -7.97 -3.54 12.86
N THR A 315 -7.31 -4.16 11.91
CA THR A 315 -5.85 -4.18 11.81
C THR A 315 -5.42 -2.89 11.12
N PRO A 316 -4.65 -2.02 11.78
CA PRO A 316 -4.10 -0.86 11.11
C PRO A 316 -3.17 -1.30 9.97
N PRO A 317 -3.00 -0.49 8.94
CA PRO A 317 -1.92 -0.69 7.98
C PRO A 317 -0.59 -0.84 8.73
N ALA A 318 0.26 -1.74 8.26
CA ALA A 318 1.55 -1.96 8.88
C ALA A 318 2.49 -0.80 8.54
N GLY A 319 2.90 -0.04 9.55
CA GLY A 319 3.94 0.97 9.37
C GLY A 319 5.33 0.36 9.19
N LEU A 320 6.26 1.10 8.61
CA LEU A 320 7.67 0.70 8.56
C LEU A 320 8.24 0.63 9.98
N PRO A 321 8.78 -0.52 10.41
CA PRO A 321 9.36 -0.67 11.76
C PRO A 321 10.79 -0.13 11.81
N GLY A 322 11.28 0.11 13.04
CA GLY A 322 12.67 0.47 13.32
C GLY A 322 13.02 1.94 13.07
N PRO A 323 14.19 2.38 13.51
CA PRO A 323 14.67 3.73 13.26
C PRO A 323 15.10 3.90 11.81
N PRO A 324 14.97 5.10 11.23
CA PRO A 324 15.56 5.42 9.94
C PRO A 324 17.08 5.46 10.04
N HIS A 325 17.75 5.13 8.95
CA HIS A 325 19.20 5.23 8.77
C HIS A 325 19.50 6.29 7.73
N GLY A 326 20.46 7.17 8.00
CA GLY A 326 20.81 8.21 7.03
C GLY A 326 21.27 9.50 7.67
N THR A 327 21.03 10.60 6.97
CA THR A 327 21.49 11.96 7.29
C THR A 327 20.32 12.97 7.14
N ALA A 328 20.63 14.27 7.24
CA ALA A 328 19.63 15.32 7.03
C ALA A 328 19.29 15.56 5.53
N GLY A 329 19.97 14.91 4.62
CA GLY A 329 19.71 15.00 3.17
C GLY A 329 18.85 13.86 2.63
N THR A 330 19.10 13.48 1.38
CA THR A 330 18.51 12.27 0.78
C THR A 330 19.56 11.18 0.74
N ASP A 331 19.24 10.03 1.33
CA ASP A 331 20.10 8.87 1.42
C ASP A 331 19.46 7.71 0.65
N TRP A 332 20.27 6.80 0.10
CA TRP A 332 19.79 5.81 -0.88
C TRP A 332 20.13 4.39 -0.44
N ALA A 333 19.16 3.51 -0.34
CA ALA A 333 19.41 2.10 -0.04
C ALA A 333 20.31 1.45 -1.11
N GLY A 334 21.19 0.55 -0.65
CA GLY A 334 22.19 -0.11 -1.50
C GLY A 334 22.43 -1.57 -1.14
N GLY A 335 21.52 -2.21 -0.40
CA GLY A 335 21.57 -3.64 -0.13
C GLY A 335 21.52 -4.02 1.34
N VAL A 336 21.20 -5.29 1.59
CA VAL A 336 21.15 -5.89 2.93
C VAL A 336 21.71 -7.30 2.91
N ALA A 337 22.54 -7.64 3.91
CA ALA A 337 23.14 -8.96 4.07
C ALA A 337 22.91 -9.49 5.49
N ALA A 338 22.36 -10.70 5.61
CA ALA A 338 22.19 -11.39 6.88
C ALA A 338 23.43 -12.25 7.20
N HIS A 339 23.82 -12.31 8.48
CA HIS A 339 24.92 -13.15 8.95
C HIS A 339 24.45 -14.28 9.86
N PRO A 340 25.18 -15.40 9.91
CA PRO A 340 24.80 -16.54 10.76
C PRO A 340 24.74 -16.23 12.26
N ASP A 341 25.44 -15.19 12.72
CA ASP A 341 25.42 -14.71 14.11
C ASP A 341 24.19 -13.84 14.44
N GLY A 342 23.28 -13.69 13.49
CA GLY A 342 22.06 -12.86 13.61
C GLY A 342 22.30 -11.38 13.38
N SER A 343 23.54 -10.94 13.13
CA SER A 343 23.83 -9.56 12.74
C SER A 343 23.44 -9.31 11.27
N THR A 344 23.22 -8.04 10.96
CA THR A 344 22.83 -7.58 9.61
C THR A 344 23.81 -6.53 9.12
N THR A 345 24.24 -6.62 7.88
CA THR A 345 24.97 -5.55 7.20
C THR A 345 24.04 -4.81 6.26
N LEU A 346 24.01 -3.49 6.40
CA LEU A 346 23.24 -2.55 5.59
C LEU A 346 24.21 -1.77 4.70
N GLY A 347 23.96 -1.73 3.40
CA GLY A 347 24.64 -0.88 2.43
C GLY A 347 23.75 0.27 2.01
N TYR A 348 24.26 1.49 1.92
CA TYR A 348 23.54 2.65 1.44
C TYR A 348 24.49 3.75 0.96
N ALA A 349 23.96 4.81 0.36
CA ALA A 349 24.70 6.01 0.04
C ALA A 349 24.16 7.18 0.88
N ALA A 350 25.06 7.95 1.49
CA ALA A 350 24.72 9.04 2.40
C ALA A 350 25.13 10.39 1.85
N SER A 351 24.23 11.37 1.98
CA SER A 351 24.46 12.75 1.56
C SER A 351 25.10 13.64 2.64
N GLY A 352 25.66 13.02 3.69
CA GLY A 352 26.33 13.70 4.79
C GLY A 352 27.13 12.73 5.65
N PRO A 353 27.79 13.20 6.74
CA PRO A 353 28.55 12.33 7.63
C PRO A 353 27.65 11.43 8.48
N VAL A 354 27.95 10.13 8.51
CA VAL A 354 27.22 9.12 9.29
C VAL A 354 28.06 8.67 10.48
N ALA A 355 27.47 8.66 11.69
CA ALA A 355 28.10 8.14 12.91
C ALA A 355 29.53 8.64 13.16
N GLY A 356 29.80 9.90 12.82
CA GLY A 356 31.14 10.51 13.03
C GLY A 356 32.22 10.07 12.02
N GLN A 357 31.84 9.39 10.94
CA GLN A 357 32.74 9.05 9.86
C GLN A 357 33.06 10.28 8.99
N PRO A 358 34.24 10.32 8.33
CA PRO A 358 34.56 11.36 7.37
C PRO A 358 33.55 11.32 6.21
N TYR A 359 33.17 12.51 5.74
CA TYR A 359 32.33 12.71 4.55
C TYR A 359 33.16 13.44 3.48
N ALA A 360 33.23 12.86 2.30
CA ALA A 360 34.06 13.37 1.22
C ALA A 360 33.32 14.35 0.29
N GLY A 361 32.00 14.22 0.16
CA GLY A 361 31.16 15.13 -0.64
C GLY A 361 30.17 14.37 -1.53
N GLY A 362 29.21 15.08 -2.14
CA GLY A 362 28.20 14.41 -2.99
C GLY A 362 27.38 13.36 -2.24
N LEU A 363 27.47 12.11 -2.71
CA LEU A 363 27.00 10.92 -2.00
C LEU A 363 28.19 10.04 -1.66
N ASP A 364 28.33 9.61 -0.42
CA ASP A 364 29.36 8.65 -0.01
C ASP A 364 28.76 7.27 0.22
N ALA A 365 29.47 6.22 -0.18
CA ALA A 365 29.11 4.84 0.11
C ALA A 365 29.25 4.54 1.60
N VAL A 366 28.24 3.90 2.18
CA VAL A 366 28.22 3.51 3.60
C VAL A 366 27.91 2.02 3.71
N VAL A 367 28.73 1.32 4.52
CA VAL A 367 28.46 -0.04 4.96
C VAL A 367 28.41 -0.05 6.48
N SER A 368 27.27 -0.46 7.03
CA SER A 368 27.05 -0.48 8.48
C SER A 368 26.62 -1.86 8.95
N ARG A 369 27.26 -2.42 9.95
CA ARG A 369 26.87 -3.66 10.58
C ARG A 369 26.10 -3.40 11.86
N VAL A 370 24.94 -4.02 11.96
CA VAL A 370 24.05 -3.94 13.11
C VAL A 370 24.00 -5.31 13.78
N THR A 371 24.12 -5.35 15.10
CA THR A 371 24.01 -6.58 15.88
C THR A 371 22.58 -7.15 15.81
N ALA A 372 22.37 -8.40 16.20
CA ALA A 372 21.05 -9.02 16.34
C ALA A 372 20.09 -8.23 17.27
N GLY A 373 20.64 -7.43 18.20
CA GLY A 373 19.86 -6.54 19.08
C GLY A 373 19.59 -5.15 18.52
N GLY A 374 19.96 -4.86 17.26
CA GLY A 374 19.72 -3.57 16.61
C GLY A 374 20.77 -2.48 16.90
N ALA A 375 21.78 -2.75 17.72
CA ALA A 375 22.84 -1.78 17.99
C ALA A 375 23.90 -1.78 16.89
N PRO A 376 24.44 -0.60 16.48
CA PRO A 376 25.55 -0.53 15.55
C PRO A 376 26.78 -1.28 16.08
N ALA A 377 27.34 -2.21 15.33
CA ALA A 377 28.58 -2.88 15.63
C ALA A 377 29.79 -2.09 15.07
N TRP A 378 29.67 -1.65 13.84
CA TRP A 378 30.61 -0.75 13.18
C TRP A 378 29.94 -0.09 11.95
N THR A 379 30.47 1.08 11.57
CA THR A 379 30.07 1.79 10.34
C THR A 379 31.32 2.21 9.58
N ARG A 380 31.31 2.05 8.28
CA ARG A 380 32.35 2.50 7.36
C ARG A 380 31.73 3.36 6.29
N GLN A 381 32.11 4.63 6.22
CA GLN A 381 31.79 5.56 5.16
C GLN A 381 33.04 5.83 4.33
N PHE A 382 32.93 5.81 3.02
CA PHE A 382 34.02 6.12 2.10
C PHE A 382 33.43 6.68 0.81
N GLY A 383 34.20 7.56 0.19
CA GLY A 383 33.76 8.23 -1.03
C GLY A 383 34.77 9.22 -1.56
N THR A 384 34.37 9.95 -2.57
CA THR A 384 35.10 11.03 -3.23
C THR A 384 34.33 12.35 -3.08
N ALA A 385 34.78 13.42 -3.69
CA ALA A 385 34.02 14.67 -3.74
C ALA A 385 32.79 14.59 -4.68
N ALA A 386 32.63 13.50 -5.42
CA ALA A 386 31.51 13.24 -6.32
C ALA A 386 30.51 12.25 -5.71
N ASN A 387 29.65 11.63 -6.53
CA ASN A 387 28.68 10.65 -6.04
C ASN A 387 29.28 9.25 -6.07
N ASP A 388 29.20 8.58 -4.93
CA ASP A 388 29.64 7.20 -4.72
C ASP A 388 28.46 6.41 -4.16
N ARG A 389 27.91 5.46 -4.92
CA ARG A 389 26.68 4.73 -4.58
C ARG A 389 26.90 3.24 -4.46
N LEU A 390 26.28 2.62 -3.45
CA LEU A 390 26.18 1.17 -3.33
C LEU A 390 24.85 0.68 -3.93
N HIS A 391 24.90 -0.49 -4.55
CA HIS A 391 23.75 -1.20 -5.12
C HIS A 391 23.67 -2.67 -4.72
N GLY A 392 24.61 -3.17 -3.96
CA GLY A 392 24.57 -4.53 -3.46
C GLY A 392 25.56 -4.78 -2.34
N VAL A 393 25.19 -5.64 -1.40
CA VAL A 393 26.06 -6.16 -0.36
C VAL A 393 25.75 -7.63 -0.11
N VAL A 394 26.78 -8.48 -0.07
CA VAL A 394 26.63 -9.92 0.21
C VAL A 394 27.57 -10.38 1.30
N PRO A 395 27.14 -11.31 2.17
CA PRO A 395 27.99 -11.84 3.23
C PRO A 395 28.99 -12.86 2.68
N LEU A 396 30.14 -12.94 3.33
CA LEU A 396 31.16 -13.97 3.09
C LEU A 396 31.22 -14.95 4.28
N ALA A 397 31.70 -16.17 4.00
CA ALA A 397 31.80 -17.22 5.00
C ALA A 397 32.71 -16.89 6.20
N ASP A 398 33.67 -15.98 6.00
CA ASP A 398 34.59 -15.49 7.05
C ASP A 398 34.00 -14.36 7.92
N GLY A 399 32.72 -14.05 7.72
CA GLY A 399 32.02 -12.99 8.43
C GLY A 399 32.25 -11.58 7.85
N GLY A 400 33.05 -11.44 6.81
CA GLY A 400 33.19 -10.23 6.01
C GLY A 400 32.05 -10.03 5.04
N VAL A 401 32.13 -8.99 4.21
CA VAL A 401 31.18 -8.68 3.14
C VAL A 401 31.91 -8.22 1.89
N VAL A 402 31.28 -8.44 0.74
CA VAL A 402 31.60 -7.74 -0.51
C VAL A 402 30.45 -6.81 -0.84
N ALA A 403 30.75 -5.57 -1.17
CA ALA A 403 29.78 -4.59 -1.65
C ALA A 403 30.19 -4.07 -3.03
N ALA A 404 29.23 -3.72 -3.85
CA ALA A 404 29.45 -3.20 -5.19
C ALA A 404 28.55 -2.01 -5.48
N GLY A 405 28.99 -1.15 -6.40
CA GLY A 405 28.29 0.03 -6.81
C GLY A 405 29.02 0.81 -7.89
N TYR A 406 28.85 2.12 -7.92
CA TYR A 406 29.57 3.00 -8.82
C TYR A 406 30.07 4.27 -8.13
N THR A 407 31.11 4.85 -8.68
CA THR A 407 31.69 6.13 -8.27
C THR A 407 31.84 7.05 -9.49
N ARG A 408 31.73 8.35 -9.27
CA ARG A 408 32.11 9.37 -10.27
C ARG A 408 33.47 10.00 -9.94
N GLY A 409 34.22 9.38 -9.05
CA GLY A 409 35.53 9.83 -8.63
C GLY A 409 36.58 8.73 -8.72
N ASP A 410 37.72 8.97 -8.11
CA ASP A 410 38.83 8.01 -8.06
C ASP A 410 38.93 7.43 -6.63
N LEU A 411 38.35 6.25 -6.43
CA LEU A 411 38.32 5.57 -5.13
C LEU A 411 39.58 4.75 -4.86
N ASP A 412 40.25 4.23 -5.89
CA ASP A 412 41.42 3.35 -5.76
C ASP A 412 42.72 4.00 -6.18
N GLY A 413 42.70 5.24 -6.64
CA GLY A 413 43.88 6.00 -7.09
C GLY A 413 44.36 5.65 -8.48
N THR A 414 43.60 4.87 -9.24
CA THR A 414 43.99 4.42 -10.59
C THR A 414 43.18 5.04 -11.74
N HIS A 415 42.12 5.82 -11.40
CA HIS A 415 41.19 6.45 -12.35
C HIS A 415 41.13 7.98 -12.21
N PRO A 416 42.28 8.71 -12.17
CA PRO A 416 42.28 10.12 -11.89
C PRO A 416 41.58 10.91 -13.02
N GLY A 417 40.55 11.70 -12.64
CA GLY A 417 39.85 12.61 -13.54
C GLY A 417 38.85 11.94 -14.48
N SER A 418 38.37 10.76 -14.15
CA SER A 418 37.24 10.15 -14.91
C SER A 418 36.03 11.11 -14.88
N PRO A 419 35.48 11.54 -16.04
CA PRO A 419 34.32 12.40 -16.10
C PRO A 419 33.00 11.63 -15.96
N ALA A 420 33.04 10.30 -15.93
CA ALA A 420 31.91 9.40 -15.96
C ALA A 420 31.89 8.49 -14.73
N ASP A 421 30.82 7.72 -14.57
CA ASP A 421 30.70 6.75 -13.50
C ASP A 421 31.52 5.50 -13.80
N ASP A 422 32.27 5.00 -12.84
CA ASP A 422 33.00 3.73 -12.90
C ASP A 422 32.44 2.75 -11.86
N GLY A 423 32.34 1.47 -12.23
CA GLY A 423 31.96 0.42 -11.29
C GLY A 423 33.03 0.21 -10.21
N PHE A 424 32.65 0.00 -8.96
CA PHE A 424 33.59 -0.42 -7.93
C PHE A 424 33.09 -1.63 -7.14
N VAL A 425 34.04 -2.38 -6.58
CA VAL A 425 33.81 -3.50 -5.68
C VAL A 425 34.75 -3.35 -4.48
N VAL A 426 34.21 -3.51 -3.28
CA VAL A 426 34.99 -3.42 -2.04
C VAL A 426 34.73 -4.65 -1.18
N ARG A 427 35.79 -5.19 -0.58
CA ARG A 427 35.71 -6.21 0.47
C ARG A 427 36.03 -5.60 1.82
N LEU A 428 35.11 -5.78 2.76
CA LEU A 428 35.32 -5.44 4.18
C LEU A 428 35.39 -6.72 5.01
N THR A 429 36.29 -6.71 6.02
CA THR A 429 36.38 -7.79 7.00
C THR A 429 35.17 -7.78 7.94
N GLY A 430 34.98 -8.82 8.75
CA GLY A 430 33.94 -8.87 9.79
C GLY A 430 34.02 -7.74 10.82
N THR A 431 35.15 -7.02 10.89
CA THR A 431 35.34 -5.84 11.76
C THR A 431 35.25 -4.51 11.02
N GLY A 432 34.82 -4.49 9.75
CA GLY A 432 34.64 -3.29 8.95
C GLY A 432 35.90 -2.70 8.34
N GLN A 433 37.05 -3.42 8.41
CA GLN A 433 38.29 -2.95 7.78
C GLN A 433 38.27 -3.30 6.28
N GLN A 434 38.71 -2.36 5.44
CA GLN A 434 38.84 -2.58 4.01
C GLN A 434 40.01 -3.56 3.75
N ALA A 435 39.68 -4.71 3.15
CA ALA A 435 40.69 -5.67 2.73
C ALA A 435 41.25 -5.30 1.33
N TRP A 436 40.38 -4.93 0.43
CA TRP A 436 40.72 -4.41 -0.90
C TRP A 436 39.53 -3.60 -1.48
N LEU A 437 39.83 -2.75 -2.46
CA LEU A 437 38.87 -2.03 -3.28
C LEU A 437 39.39 -2.05 -4.71
N THR A 438 38.52 -2.29 -5.67
CA THR A 438 38.82 -2.31 -7.10
C THR A 438 37.80 -1.46 -7.82
N GLN A 439 38.26 -0.46 -8.55
CA GLN A 439 37.47 0.35 -9.48
C GLN A 439 37.74 -0.15 -10.90
N ALA A 440 36.70 -0.19 -11.73
CA ALA A 440 36.81 -0.66 -13.11
C ALA A 440 35.78 -0.02 -14.01
N GLY A 441 36.21 0.43 -15.17
CA GLY A 441 35.35 1.04 -16.18
C GLY A 441 36.14 1.52 -17.39
N ASP A 442 35.42 2.11 -18.35
CA ASP A 442 35.97 2.87 -19.46
C ASP A 442 36.17 4.33 -18.98
N PRO A 443 37.40 4.86 -18.99
CA PRO A 443 37.68 6.18 -18.42
C PRO A 443 36.87 7.34 -19.02
N ALA A 444 36.19 7.14 -20.12
CA ALA A 444 35.42 8.19 -20.83
C ALA A 444 33.91 7.92 -20.87
N LYS A 445 33.46 6.78 -20.31
CA LYS A 445 32.08 6.29 -20.44
C LYS A 445 31.54 5.82 -19.08
N ALA A 446 30.23 5.77 -18.96
CA ALA A 446 29.59 5.32 -17.72
C ALA A 446 29.58 3.80 -17.62
N ASP A 447 30.09 3.34 -16.49
CA ASP A 447 30.10 1.93 -16.08
C ASP A 447 29.51 1.84 -14.66
N ARG A 448 28.53 0.96 -14.44
CA ARG A 448 27.91 0.80 -13.14
C ARG A 448 27.76 -0.67 -12.80
N PHE A 449 28.05 -1.04 -11.57
CA PHE A 449 27.64 -2.32 -11.00
C PHE A 449 26.36 -2.13 -10.18
N TYR A 450 25.31 -2.87 -10.54
CA TYR A 450 24.02 -2.84 -9.89
C TYR A 450 23.77 -4.03 -8.95
N ALA A 451 24.52 -5.11 -9.11
CA ALA A 451 24.33 -6.31 -8.31
C ALA A 451 25.66 -7.01 -7.99
N VAL A 452 25.67 -7.72 -6.87
CA VAL A 452 26.78 -8.55 -6.44
C VAL A 452 26.25 -9.87 -5.87
N ALA A 453 26.94 -10.98 -6.19
CA ALA A 453 26.70 -12.30 -5.60
C ALA A 453 28.03 -12.88 -5.07
N ALA A 454 27.97 -13.54 -3.92
CA ALA A 454 29.15 -14.23 -3.38
C ALA A 454 29.50 -15.44 -4.27
N ALA A 455 30.78 -15.67 -4.47
CA ALA A 455 31.28 -16.86 -5.14
C ALA A 455 31.75 -17.91 -4.12
N PRO A 456 31.68 -19.22 -4.46
CA PRO A 456 32.03 -20.29 -3.52
C PRO A 456 33.45 -20.28 -2.97
N ASP A 457 34.39 -19.65 -3.70
CA ASP A 457 35.82 -19.55 -3.32
C ASP A 457 36.16 -18.31 -2.48
N GLY A 458 35.15 -17.51 -2.08
CA GLY A 458 35.32 -16.26 -1.32
C GLY A 458 35.58 -15.01 -2.17
N GLY A 459 35.47 -15.10 -3.50
CA GLY A 459 35.36 -13.97 -4.40
C GLY A 459 33.90 -13.55 -4.62
N ALA A 460 33.64 -12.83 -5.73
CA ALA A 460 32.29 -12.36 -6.06
C ALA A 460 32.03 -12.34 -7.57
N TYR A 461 30.76 -12.32 -7.94
CA TYR A 461 30.28 -11.93 -9.25
C TYR A 461 29.62 -10.57 -9.14
N VAL A 462 29.85 -9.68 -10.10
CA VAL A 462 29.18 -8.39 -10.21
C VAL A 462 28.53 -8.26 -11.57
N ALA A 463 27.36 -7.63 -11.62
CA ALA A 463 26.62 -7.39 -12.84
C ALA A 463 26.17 -5.92 -12.92
N GLY A 464 26.00 -5.42 -14.14
CA GLY A 464 25.63 -4.05 -14.39
C GLY A 464 25.63 -3.69 -15.86
N TYR A 465 26.10 -2.49 -16.21
CA TYR A 465 26.25 -2.08 -17.61
C TYR A 465 27.50 -1.24 -17.84
N THR A 466 27.89 -1.15 -19.11
CA THR A 466 28.86 -0.19 -19.64
C THR A 466 28.28 0.55 -20.82
N SER A 467 28.60 1.84 -20.96
CA SER A 467 28.31 2.64 -22.17
C SER A 467 29.52 2.70 -23.11
N GLY A 468 30.55 1.92 -22.83
CA GLY A 468 31.81 1.93 -23.55
C GLY A 468 32.39 0.54 -23.78
N SER A 469 33.68 0.40 -23.53
CA SER A 469 34.46 -0.84 -23.70
C SER A 469 34.93 -1.32 -22.33
N PHE A 470 34.28 -2.32 -21.78
CA PHE A 470 34.66 -2.86 -20.49
C PHE A 470 35.79 -3.91 -20.63
N ALA A 471 36.90 -3.66 -19.94
CA ALA A 471 38.08 -4.55 -19.97
C ALA A 471 38.55 -4.94 -21.35
N GLY A 472 38.48 -4.02 -22.33
CA GLY A 472 38.95 -4.20 -23.70
C GLY A 472 37.98 -4.96 -24.63
N GLN A 473 36.74 -5.19 -24.20
CA GLN A 473 35.70 -5.79 -25.03
C GLN A 473 34.91 -4.68 -25.75
N SER A 474 34.43 -4.95 -26.96
CA SER A 474 33.70 -3.97 -27.78
C SER A 474 32.20 -4.02 -27.49
N GLY A 475 31.58 -2.86 -27.33
CA GLY A 475 30.13 -2.71 -27.20
C GLY A 475 29.37 -2.99 -28.50
N ALA A 476 28.12 -3.38 -28.38
CA ALA A 476 27.18 -3.62 -29.47
C ALA A 476 26.10 -2.51 -29.59
N GLY A 477 25.84 -1.74 -28.52
CA GLY A 477 24.79 -0.73 -28.45
C GLY A 477 25.14 0.51 -27.64
N ASP A 478 24.10 1.21 -27.16
CA ASP A 478 24.25 2.41 -26.34
C ASP A 478 24.74 2.09 -24.93
N LYS A 479 24.23 0.97 -24.38
CA LYS A 479 24.69 0.35 -23.14
C LYS A 479 24.67 -1.16 -23.30
N ASP A 480 25.71 -1.81 -22.85
CA ASP A 480 25.78 -3.27 -22.85
C ASP A 480 25.81 -3.79 -21.41
N ALA A 481 25.15 -4.90 -21.18
CA ALA A 481 25.23 -5.62 -19.92
C ALA A 481 26.65 -6.14 -19.69
N ILE A 482 27.10 -6.05 -18.43
CA ILE A 482 28.38 -6.64 -18.01
C ILE A 482 28.16 -7.64 -16.89
N LEU A 483 28.97 -8.70 -16.93
CA LEU A 483 29.15 -9.68 -15.87
C LEU A 483 30.65 -9.84 -15.63
N ALA A 484 31.12 -9.64 -14.39
CA ALA A 484 32.52 -9.84 -14.07
C ALA A 484 32.71 -10.73 -12.84
N ARG A 485 33.75 -11.55 -12.89
CA ARG A 485 34.20 -12.40 -11.80
C ARG A 485 35.34 -11.72 -11.05
N ILE A 486 35.11 -11.43 -9.77
CA ILE A 486 36.12 -10.86 -8.88
C ILE A 486 36.73 -11.99 -8.04
N ALA A 487 38.04 -12.15 -8.14
CA ALA A 487 38.81 -13.13 -7.36
C ALA A 487 38.85 -12.75 -5.87
N PRO A 488 39.18 -13.67 -4.95
CA PRO A 488 39.27 -13.37 -3.51
C PRO A 488 40.25 -12.25 -3.13
N ASP A 489 41.21 -11.96 -3.98
CA ASP A 489 42.22 -10.89 -3.82
C ASP A 489 41.81 -9.56 -4.47
N GLY A 490 40.59 -9.47 -5.00
CA GLY A 490 40.02 -8.26 -5.58
C GLY A 490 40.26 -8.08 -7.08
N ARG A 491 41.09 -8.92 -7.74
CA ARG A 491 41.33 -8.78 -9.17
C ARG A 491 40.15 -9.28 -9.99
N ILE A 492 39.88 -8.65 -11.15
CA ILE A 492 38.96 -9.15 -12.16
C ILE A 492 39.58 -10.39 -12.80
N ALA A 493 39.02 -11.56 -12.49
CA ALA A 493 39.49 -12.84 -13.05
C ALA A 493 39.05 -13.01 -14.51
N TRP A 494 37.84 -12.62 -14.85
CA TRP A 494 37.29 -12.52 -16.17
C TRP A 494 36.09 -11.56 -16.20
N SER A 495 35.75 -11.09 -17.40
CA SER A 495 34.51 -10.29 -17.63
C SER A 495 33.83 -10.69 -18.91
N ARG A 496 32.55 -10.36 -19.04
CA ARG A 496 31.75 -10.46 -20.26
C ARG A 496 30.97 -9.17 -20.42
N GLN A 497 31.05 -8.62 -21.64
CA GLN A 497 30.22 -7.55 -22.13
C GLN A 497 29.33 -8.13 -23.21
N PHE A 498 28.01 -7.95 -23.10
CA PHE A 498 27.06 -8.52 -24.05
C PHE A 498 25.82 -7.64 -24.14
N GLY A 499 25.25 -7.54 -25.34
CA GLY A 499 24.09 -6.72 -25.60
C GLY A 499 23.64 -6.78 -27.05
N GLY A 500 22.53 -6.12 -27.34
CA GLY A 500 22.02 -5.82 -28.67
C GLY A 500 22.41 -4.43 -29.15
N SER A 501 21.62 -3.84 -30.04
CA SER A 501 21.86 -2.49 -30.56
C SER A 501 21.36 -1.36 -29.72
N GLY A 502 20.63 -1.64 -28.62
CA GLY A 502 20.00 -0.68 -27.72
C GLY A 502 20.68 -0.57 -26.36
N GLU A 503 19.88 -0.26 -25.34
CA GLU A 503 20.30 -0.29 -23.95
C GLU A 503 20.07 -1.68 -23.37
N ASP A 504 21.12 -2.30 -22.88
CA ASP A 504 21.10 -3.59 -22.21
C ASP A 504 21.73 -3.45 -20.83
N LYS A 505 21.00 -3.81 -19.79
CA LYS A 505 21.43 -3.64 -18.40
C LYS A 505 21.17 -4.92 -17.62
N ALA A 506 22.15 -5.35 -16.83
CA ALA A 506 21.99 -6.38 -15.83
C ALA A 506 21.68 -5.74 -14.48
N TYR A 507 20.54 -6.07 -13.90
CA TYR A 507 20.10 -5.54 -12.61
C TYR A 507 20.28 -6.50 -11.45
N ALA A 508 20.36 -7.80 -11.71
CA ALA A 508 20.48 -8.82 -10.68
C ALA A 508 21.45 -9.95 -11.09
N VAL A 509 22.10 -10.52 -10.07
CA VAL A 509 22.98 -11.69 -10.25
C VAL A 509 22.87 -12.62 -9.05
N THR A 510 22.82 -13.92 -9.31
CA THR A 510 22.96 -14.97 -8.30
C THR A 510 23.83 -16.11 -8.83
N ALA A 511 24.43 -16.90 -7.94
CA ALA A 511 25.32 -17.98 -8.34
C ALA A 511 25.19 -19.19 -7.41
N ASP A 512 25.45 -20.37 -7.99
CA ASP A 512 25.64 -21.62 -7.26
C ASP A 512 26.96 -22.29 -7.67
N ALA A 513 27.15 -23.54 -7.30
CA ALA A 513 28.34 -24.32 -7.69
C ALA A 513 28.38 -24.64 -9.18
N GLU A 514 27.25 -24.55 -9.88
CA GLU A 514 27.08 -24.97 -11.29
C GLU A 514 27.15 -23.81 -12.28
N GLY A 515 26.99 -22.57 -11.81
CA GLY A 515 27.00 -21.39 -12.67
C GLY A 515 26.48 -20.10 -12.06
N VAL A 516 26.31 -19.12 -12.94
CA VAL A 516 25.86 -17.76 -12.60
C VAL A 516 24.61 -17.44 -13.40
N TYR A 517 23.61 -16.89 -12.76
CA TYR A 517 22.39 -16.43 -13.39
C TYR A 517 22.30 -14.91 -13.28
N VAL A 518 21.99 -14.26 -14.39
CA VAL A 518 21.92 -12.81 -14.52
C VAL A 518 20.56 -12.44 -15.08
N ALA A 519 19.92 -11.45 -14.49
CA ALA A 519 18.64 -10.91 -14.96
C ALA A 519 18.74 -9.41 -15.23
N GLY A 520 17.92 -8.93 -16.18
CA GLY A 520 17.97 -7.52 -16.52
C GLY A 520 16.90 -7.10 -17.52
N GLY A 521 17.17 -6.00 -18.25
CA GLY A 521 16.29 -5.46 -19.29
C GLY A 521 17.06 -5.07 -20.55
N THR A 522 16.39 -5.12 -21.69
CA THR A 522 16.90 -4.74 -23.00
C THR A 522 15.87 -3.90 -23.76
N SER A 523 16.33 -2.90 -24.50
CA SER A 523 15.44 -2.07 -25.35
C SER A 523 15.41 -2.52 -26.83
N ALA A 524 16.27 -3.47 -27.23
CA ALA A 524 16.34 -3.91 -28.63
C ALA A 524 16.50 -5.43 -28.79
N GLY A 525 16.39 -6.17 -27.67
CA GLY A 525 16.64 -7.63 -27.62
C GLY A 525 18.10 -7.98 -27.55
N LEU A 526 18.41 -9.08 -26.85
CA LEU A 526 19.76 -9.66 -26.82
C LEU A 526 20.01 -10.57 -28.03
N PRO A 527 21.28 -10.80 -28.41
CA PRO A 527 21.62 -11.83 -29.40
C PRO A 527 20.98 -13.18 -29.04
N ASP A 528 20.52 -13.91 -30.03
CA ASP A 528 19.86 -15.21 -29.91
C ASP A 528 18.51 -15.20 -29.14
N THR A 529 17.91 -14.00 -28.90
CA THR A 529 16.57 -13.86 -28.39
C THR A 529 15.61 -13.27 -29.41
N THR A 530 14.30 -13.40 -29.14
CA THR A 530 13.25 -12.73 -29.92
C THR A 530 12.68 -11.60 -29.09
N PRO A 531 12.70 -10.33 -29.55
CA PRO A 531 12.03 -9.25 -28.90
C PRO A 531 10.52 -9.54 -28.78
N LEU A 532 9.94 -9.23 -27.62
CA LEU A 532 8.53 -9.51 -27.32
C LEU A 532 7.66 -8.25 -27.43
N GLY A 533 8.22 -7.06 -27.22
CA GLY A 533 7.46 -5.83 -27.23
C GLY A 533 8.29 -4.56 -27.16
N GLY A 534 8.04 -3.73 -26.16
CA GLY A 534 8.80 -2.53 -25.85
C GLY A 534 10.18 -2.85 -25.29
N ASN A 535 10.46 -2.46 -24.04
CA ASN A 535 11.61 -3.01 -23.32
C ASN A 535 11.26 -4.45 -22.89
N ASP A 536 12.20 -5.37 -23.03
CA ASP A 536 12.02 -6.76 -22.62
C ASP A 536 12.88 -7.11 -21.41
N GLY A 537 12.31 -7.81 -20.43
CA GLY A 537 13.09 -8.51 -19.42
C GLY A 537 13.92 -9.64 -20.05
N TRP A 538 15.05 -9.97 -19.46
CA TRP A 538 15.84 -11.12 -19.90
C TRP A 538 16.46 -11.86 -18.71
N LEU A 539 16.67 -13.17 -18.90
CA LEU A 539 17.37 -14.05 -17.97
C LEU A 539 18.41 -14.86 -18.73
N ALA A 540 19.65 -14.88 -18.21
CA ALA A 540 20.78 -15.58 -18.83
C ALA A 540 21.51 -16.44 -17.81
N ARG A 541 22.13 -17.53 -18.28
CA ARG A 541 23.04 -18.38 -17.50
C ARG A 541 24.42 -18.41 -18.13
N PHE A 542 25.43 -18.31 -17.24
CA PHE A 542 26.83 -18.52 -17.58
C PHE A 542 27.41 -19.66 -16.72
N ASP A 543 28.38 -20.39 -17.24
CA ASP A 543 29.16 -21.33 -16.44
C ASP A 543 30.20 -20.58 -15.56
N ALA A 544 30.92 -21.30 -14.72
CA ALA A 544 31.93 -20.72 -13.83
C ALA A 544 33.11 -20.05 -14.58
N SER A 545 33.32 -20.38 -15.88
CA SER A 545 34.32 -19.74 -16.75
C SER A 545 33.80 -18.45 -17.41
N GLY A 546 32.54 -18.13 -17.22
CA GLY A 546 31.86 -17.03 -17.86
C GLY A 546 31.40 -17.30 -19.27
N THR A 547 31.33 -18.59 -19.72
CA THR A 547 30.74 -18.94 -21.00
C THR A 547 29.21 -18.95 -20.89
N GLY A 548 28.52 -18.19 -21.76
CA GLY A 548 27.07 -18.20 -21.86
C GLY A 548 26.52 -19.56 -22.22
N THR A 549 25.56 -20.07 -21.50
CA THR A 549 24.95 -21.38 -21.75
C THR A 549 23.54 -21.27 -22.34
N TRP A 550 22.78 -20.29 -21.94
CA TRP A 550 21.48 -19.92 -22.51
C TRP A 550 21.09 -18.50 -22.12
N VAL A 551 20.24 -17.88 -22.93
CA VAL A 551 19.56 -16.61 -22.67
C VAL A 551 18.11 -16.71 -23.14
N THR A 552 17.20 -16.01 -22.48
CA THR A 552 15.79 -15.96 -22.88
C THR A 552 15.20 -14.58 -22.58
N SER A 553 14.35 -14.06 -23.50
CA SER A 553 13.50 -12.93 -23.24
C SER A 553 12.36 -13.32 -22.31
N VAL A 554 11.95 -12.39 -21.45
CA VAL A 554 10.89 -12.56 -20.45
C VAL A 554 10.03 -11.31 -20.47
N GLY A 555 8.74 -11.48 -20.72
CA GLY A 555 7.82 -10.35 -20.76
C GLY A 555 6.62 -10.58 -21.67
N GLY A 556 6.13 -9.50 -22.26
CA GLY A 556 4.98 -9.44 -23.14
C GLY A 556 5.12 -8.33 -24.19
N ALA A 557 4.01 -7.71 -24.60
CA ALA A 557 4.02 -6.69 -25.65
C ALA A 557 4.35 -5.27 -25.16
N GLY A 558 4.41 -5.06 -23.84
CA GLY A 558 4.73 -3.77 -23.24
C GLY A 558 6.18 -3.67 -22.79
N ASP A 559 6.41 -2.77 -21.81
CA ASP A 559 7.72 -2.64 -21.18
C ASP A 559 7.83 -3.65 -20.03
N ASP A 560 8.84 -4.48 -20.07
CA ASP A 560 9.12 -5.53 -19.12
C ASP A 560 10.56 -5.44 -18.63
N LEU A 561 10.79 -5.64 -17.35
CA LEU A 561 12.12 -5.60 -16.74
C LEU A 561 12.22 -6.68 -15.67
N LEU A 562 13.42 -7.22 -15.42
CA LEU A 562 13.72 -8.09 -14.30
C LEU A 562 14.75 -7.43 -13.39
N GLY A 563 14.41 -7.22 -12.09
CA GLY A 563 15.23 -6.53 -11.11
C GLY A 563 15.87 -7.45 -10.06
N GLY A 564 15.32 -8.65 -9.84
CA GLY A 564 15.78 -9.61 -8.85
C GLY A 564 15.90 -11.03 -9.39
N VAL A 565 16.88 -11.80 -8.86
CA VAL A 565 17.05 -13.24 -9.21
C VAL A 565 17.58 -14.03 -8.02
N ALA A 566 16.99 -15.20 -7.74
CA ALA A 566 17.43 -16.13 -6.72
C ALA A 566 17.30 -17.58 -7.16
N ILE A 567 18.04 -18.48 -6.50
CA ILE A 567 17.90 -19.93 -6.67
C ILE A 567 17.08 -20.46 -5.52
N SER A 568 15.91 -21.01 -5.80
CA SER A 568 15.00 -21.57 -4.80
C SER A 568 15.53 -22.90 -4.21
N ALA A 569 15.00 -23.30 -3.07
CA ALA A 569 15.46 -24.51 -2.36
C ALA A 569 15.26 -25.81 -3.16
N ASP A 570 14.40 -25.83 -4.16
CA ASP A 570 14.19 -26.95 -5.12
C ASP A 570 14.98 -26.79 -6.42
N GLY A 571 15.91 -25.84 -6.50
CA GLY A 571 16.84 -25.63 -7.60
C GLY A 571 16.26 -24.90 -8.81
N LEU A 572 15.12 -24.22 -8.68
CA LEU A 572 14.61 -23.33 -9.72
C LEU A 572 15.28 -21.96 -9.64
N VAL A 573 15.57 -21.38 -10.79
CA VAL A 573 15.99 -19.98 -10.92
C VAL A 573 14.73 -19.13 -11.00
N VAL A 574 14.49 -18.32 -9.99
CA VAL A 574 13.34 -17.44 -9.91
C VAL A 574 13.78 -16.01 -10.13
N ALA A 575 13.15 -15.32 -11.07
CA ALA A 575 13.40 -13.91 -11.34
C ALA A 575 12.11 -13.09 -11.17
N THR A 576 12.23 -11.87 -10.72
CA THR A 576 11.13 -10.95 -10.52
C THR A 576 11.41 -9.58 -11.09
N GLY A 577 10.33 -8.84 -11.40
CA GLY A 577 10.41 -7.50 -11.94
C GLY A 577 9.05 -6.89 -12.20
N SER A 578 8.91 -6.13 -13.29
CA SER A 578 7.65 -5.54 -13.72
C SER A 578 7.28 -5.96 -15.14
N THR A 579 5.97 -5.91 -15.44
CA THR A 579 5.42 -6.09 -16.79
C THR A 579 4.36 -5.01 -17.06
N GLY A 580 4.41 -4.38 -18.25
CA GLY A 580 3.45 -3.37 -18.69
C GLY A 580 2.51 -3.86 -19.81
N GLY A 581 2.65 -5.09 -20.30
CA GLY A 581 2.06 -5.50 -21.58
C GLY A 581 1.05 -6.62 -21.58
N GLU A 582 0.83 -7.34 -20.51
CA GLU A 582 -0.13 -8.45 -20.47
C GLU A 582 -1.09 -8.31 -19.31
N ALA A 583 -2.40 -8.17 -19.62
CA ALA A 583 -3.51 -8.27 -18.68
C ALA A 583 -3.27 -7.48 -17.36
N THR A 584 -2.52 -6.38 -17.46
CA THR A 584 -2.27 -5.49 -16.32
C THR A 584 -3.59 -4.83 -15.93
N ALA A 585 -3.82 -4.70 -14.64
CA ALA A 585 -5.04 -4.08 -14.12
C ALA A 585 -5.00 -2.54 -14.18
N GLY A 586 -3.89 -1.95 -14.66
CA GLY A 586 -3.69 -0.49 -14.71
C GLY A 586 -2.30 -0.12 -15.20
N GLY A 587 -1.38 0.19 -14.28
CA GLY A 587 0.02 0.50 -14.57
C GLY A 587 0.86 -0.76 -14.86
N SER A 588 2.13 -0.75 -14.46
CA SER A 588 2.94 -1.98 -14.44
C SER A 588 2.50 -2.90 -13.30
N ASP A 589 2.65 -4.22 -13.50
CA ASP A 589 2.39 -5.24 -12.47
C ASP A 589 3.66 -6.04 -12.15
N VAL A 590 3.75 -6.60 -10.94
CA VAL A 590 4.84 -7.50 -10.55
C VAL A 590 4.84 -8.75 -11.41
N LEU A 591 5.93 -8.97 -12.14
CA LEU A 591 6.19 -10.19 -12.88
C LEU A 591 7.14 -11.09 -12.08
N THR A 592 6.79 -12.37 -11.90
CA THR A 592 7.69 -13.36 -11.32
C THR A 592 7.69 -14.62 -12.18
N VAL A 593 8.87 -15.11 -12.53
CA VAL A 593 9.03 -16.28 -13.38
C VAL A 593 10.02 -17.27 -12.76
N ALA A 594 9.83 -18.55 -13.02
CA ALA A 594 10.77 -19.59 -12.60
C ALA A 594 11.20 -20.48 -13.76
N TYR A 595 12.50 -20.76 -13.80
CA TYR A 595 13.13 -21.60 -14.81
C TYR A 595 13.92 -22.73 -14.15
N THR A 596 14.11 -23.83 -14.87
CA THR A 596 15.10 -24.83 -14.48
C THR A 596 16.52 -24.31 -14.80
N GLY A 597 17.57 -24.87 -14.19
CA GLY A 597 18.94 -24.55 -14.53
C GLY A 597 19.28 -24.76 -16.03
N ALA A 598 18.48 -25.54 -16.78
CA ALA A 598 18.57 -25.74 -18.20
C ALA A 598 17.76 -24.73 -19.06
N GLY A 599 17.25 -23.66 -18.49
CA GLY A 599 16.53 -22.59 -19.19
C GLY A 599 15.08 -22.90 -19.58
N ARG A 600 14.45 -23.95 -19.01
CA ARG A 600 13.04 -24.26 -19.28
C ARG A 600 12.13 -23.61 -18.25
N GLN A 601 11.20 -22.75 -18.68
CA GLN A 601 10.20 -22.14 -17.81
C GLN A 601 9.31 -23.18 -17.12
N ARG A 602 9.08 -22.99 -15.83
CA ARG A 602 8.24 -23.86 -14.98
C ARG A 602 6.91 -23.22 -14.65
N TRP A 603 6.94 -21.94 -14.26
CA TRP A 603 5.76 -21.16 -13.99
C TRP A 603 6.03 -19.66 -14.22
N ARG A 604 4.96 -18.90 -14.34
CA ARG A 604 4.91 -17.45 -14.45
C ARG A 604 3.73 -16.93 -13.63
N THR A 605 3.93 -15.85 -12.90
CA THR A 605 2.88 -15.20 -12.09
C THR A 605 2.97 -13.70 -12.32
N VAL A 606 1.81 -13.07 -12.51
CA VAL A 606 1.65 -11.62 -12.55
C VAL A 606 0.75 -11.23 -11.39
N THR A 607 1.14 -10.24 -10.62
CA THR A 607 0.40 -9.74 -9.47
C THR A 607 0.46 -8.23 -9.45
N GLY A 608 -0.69 -7.56 -9.46
CA GLY A 608 -0.75 -6.11 -9.40
C GLY A 608 -2.18 -5.61 -9.30
N GLY A 609 -2.34 -4.30 -9.36
CA GLY A 609 -3.60 -3.59 -9.27
C GLY A 609 -3.69 -2.45 -10.28
N ARG A 610 -4.33 -1.33 -9.91
CA ARG A 610 -4.50 -0.19 -10.84
C ARG A 610 -3.31 0.74 -10.90
N GLY A 611 -2.51 0.80 -9.85
CA GLY A 611 -1.30 1.61 -9.77
C GLY A 611 -0.12 0.93 -10.46
N ALA A 612 1.06 1.50 -10.31
CA ALA A 612 2.30 0.87 -10.73
C ALA A 612 2.80 -0.08 -9.63
N ASP A 613 3.05 -1.32 -10.00
CA ASP A 613 3.55 -2.36 -9.11
C ASP A 613 4.80 -3.00 -9.72
N ALA A 614 5.83 -3.25 -8.93
CA ALA A 614 7.03 -3.91 -9.39
C ALA A 614 7.71 -4.75 -8.31
N GLY A 615 8.29 -5.89 -8.70
CA GLY A 615 9.20 -6.66 -7.88
C GLY A 615 10.64 -6.16 -8.08
N ALA A 616 11.32 -5.82 -6.98
CA ALA A 616 12.70 -5.34 -7.01
C ALA A 616 13.69 -6.46 -6.71
N ASP A 617 13.37 -7.34 -5.75
CA ASP A 617 14.23 -8.43 -5.32
C ASP A 617 13.41 -9.69 -4.99
N VAL A 618 14.06 -10.85 -4.99
CA VAL A 618 13.44 -12.13 -4.66
C VAL A 618 14.36 -12.96 -3.77
N VAL A 619 13.79 -13.54 -2.72
CA VAL A 619 14.50 -14.31 -1.71
C VAL A 619 13.95 -15.74 -1.66
N ALA A 620 14.82 -16.72 -1.69
CA ALA A 620 14.46 -18.12 -1.53
C ALA A 620 14.02 -18.41 -0.09
N LEU A 621 12.89 -19.09 0.05
CA LEU A 621 12.34 -19.55 1.32
C LEU A 621 12.38 -21.09 1.43
N PRO A 622 12.26 -21.65 2.64
CA PRO A 622 12.18 -23.10 2.83
C PRO A 622 11.04 -23.74 2.00
N GLY A 623 11.26 -24.96 1.51
CA GLY A 623 10.26 -25.75 0.79
C GLY A 623 9.99 -25.31 -0.66
N GLY A 624 10.91 -24.57 -1.28
CA GLY A 624 10.80 -24.11 -2.67
C GLY A 624 9.90 -22.89 -2.86
N ALA A 625 9.38 -22.31 -1.79
CA ALA A 625 8.67 -21.04 -1.81
C ALA A 625 9.66 -19.87 -2.01
N VAL A 626 9.16 -18.71 -2.42
CA VAL A 626 9.94 -17.47 -2.52
C VAL A 626 9.18 -16.28 -1.92
N ALA A 627 9.92 -15.30 -1.44
CA ALA A 627 9.41 -13.98 -1.13
C ALA A 627 9.89 -12.99 -2.19
N VAL A 628 8.98 -12.30 -2.83
CA VAL A 628 9.26 -11.16 -3.71
C VAL A 628 9.08 -9.89 -2.89
N VAL A 629 10.03 -8.98 -2.94
CA VAL A 629 9.89 -7.65 -2.38
C VAL A 629 9.97 -6.60 -3.48
N GLY A 630 9.31 -5.49 -3.26
CA GLY A 630 9.27 -4.40 -4.21
C GLY A 630 8.39 -3.27 -3.72
N PHE A 631 7.74 -2.57 -4.64
CA PHE A 631 6.78 -1.53 -4.29
C PHE A 631 5.41 -1.77 -4.95
N THR A 632 4.41 -1.12 -4.41
CA THR A 632 3.05 -1.09 -4.96
C THR A 632 2.45 0.30 -4.82
N GLY A 633 1.97 0.87 -5.92
CA GLY A 633 1.06 2.00 -5.95
C GLY A 633 -0.41 1.57 -5.94
N SER A 634 -0.68 0.28 -5.69
CA SER A 634 -2.00 -0.32 -5.69
C SER A 634 -2.42 -0.76 -4.28
N ALA A 635 -3.71 -0.98 -4.07
CA ALA A 635 -4.22 -1.58 -2.84
C ALA A 635 -4.19 -3.12 -2.92
N LEU A 636 -3.00 -3.71 -2.93
CA LEU A 636 -2.81 -5.17 -2.90
C LEU A 636 -2.94 -5.75 -1.49
N GLY A 637 -2.64 -4.93 -0.47
CA GLY A 637 -2.85 -5.16 0.94
C GLY A 637 -3.64 -4.00 1.55
N LEU A 638 -3.19 -3.49 2.70
CA LEU A 638 -3.72 -2.28 3.34
C LEU A 638 -2.78 -1.11 3.04
N PRO A 639 -3.11 -0.22 2.11
CA PRO A 639 -2.26 0.91 1.75
C PRO A 639 -2.06 1.86 2.93
N VAL A 640 -0.85 2.40 3.06
CA VAL A 640 -0.46 3.33 4.12
C VAL A 640 -0.24 4.74 3.56
N GLY A 641 0.31 4.83 2.35
CA GLY A 641 0.67 6.09 1.69
C GLY A 641 0.38 6.07 0.20
N GLY A 642 1.21 6.70 -0.58
CA GLY A 642 1.25 6.62 -2.03
C GLY A 642 1.83 5.27 -2.48
N ALA A 643 3.10 5.24 -2.91
CA ALA A 643 3.79 3.97 -3.12
C ALA A 643 4.24 3.37 -1.78
N ASP A 644 3.93 2.11 -1.56
CA ASP A 644 4.26 1.35 -0.34
C ASP A 644 5.19 0.17 -0.67
N VAL A 645 5.91 -0.31 0.33
CA VAL A 645 6.71 -1.54 0.21
C VAL A 645 5.77 -2.74 0.09
N LEU A 646 6.04 -3.58 -0.88
CA LEU A 646 5.30 -4.81 -1.16
C LEU A 646 6.14 -6.03 -0.79
N THR A 647 5.52 -7.02 -0.15
CA THR A 647 6.06 -8.36 0.00
C THR A 647 5.03 -9.38 -0.48
N LEU A 648 5.38 -10.17 -1.50
CA LEU A 648 4.57 -11.28 -1.99
C LEU A 648 5.24 -12.60 -1.61
N ARG A 649 4.46 -13.54 -1.07
CA ARG A 649 4.91 -14.91 -0.90
C ARG A 649 4.30 -15.80 -1.99
N LEU A 650 5.15 -16.48 -2.75
CA LEU A 650 4.73 -17.46 -3.74
C LEU A 650 5.15 -18.87 -3.29
N ASP A 651 4.28 -19.85 -3.47
CA ASP A 651 4.61 -21.25 -3.22
C ASP A 651 5.55 -21.81 -4.31
N ALA A 652 6.06 -23.03 -4.15
CA ALA A 652 6.96 -23.70 -5.11
C ALA A 652 6.38 -23.84 -6.54
N ARG A 653 5.09 -23.57 -6.73
CA ARG A 653 4.41 -23.59 -8.03
C ARG A 653 4.08 -22.20 -8.55
N GLY A 654 4.58 -21.16 -7.91
CA GLY A 654 4.33 -19.77 -8.26
C GLY A 654 2.95 -19.23 -7.87
N ARG A 655 2.15 -19.95 -7.06
CA ARG A 655 0.85 -19.45 -6.62
C ARG A 655 1.02 -18.53 -5.43
N GLN A 656 0.31 -17.41 -5.46
CA GLN A 656 0.32 -16.46 -4.35
C GLN A 656 -0.20 -17.12 -3.06
N ALA A 657 0.63 -17.11 -2.04
CA ALA A 657 0.36 -17.67 -0.72
C ALA A 657 0.25 -16.59 0.37
N GLY A 658 0.59 -15.35 0.05
CA GLY A 658 0.47 -14.21 0.94
C GLY A 658 0.86 -12.93 0.23
N VAL A 659 0.33 -11.82 0.73
CA VAL A 659 0.66 -10.46 0.32
C VAL A 659 0.68 -9.57 1.55
N ALA A 660 1.66 -8.69 1.64
CA ALA A 660 1.71 -7.62 2.61
C ALA A 660 2.12 -6.32 1.95
N GLN A 661 1.52 -5.26 2.40
CA GLN A 661 1.80 -3.88 2.02
C GLN A 661 2.04 -3.11 3.31
N TYR A 662 3.14 -2.38 3.39
CA TYR A 662 3.51 -1.63 4.58
C TYR A 662 4.38 -0.43 4.17
N GLY A 663 4.26 0.65 4.92
CA GLY A 663 4.92 1.89 4.54
C GLY A 663 4.70 3.01 5.55
N THR A 664 4.86 4.23 5.07
CA THR A 664 4.57 5.47 5.77
C THR A 664 3.43 6.22 5.06
N ALA A 665 3.05 7.39 5.54
CA ALA A 665 2.06 8.23 4.86
C ALA A 665 2.60 8.94 3.58
N ARG A 666 3.84 8.63 3.19
CA ARG A 666 4.50 9.14 1.98
C ARG A 666 4.90 7.98 1.10
N ASP A 667 5.49 8.28 -0.04
CA ASP A 667 6.04 7.25 -0.92
C ASP A 667 7.21 6.54 -0.26
N ASP A 668 7.18 5.21 -0.32
CA ASP A 668 8.21 4.32 0.17
C ASP A 668 8.62 3.38 -0.97
N ALA A 669 9.90 3.34 -1.31
CA ALA A 669 10.42 2.48 -2.36
C ALA A 669 9.75 2.66 -3.74
N ALA A 670 9.63 3.90 -4.22
CA ALA A 670 8.83 4.27 -5.39
C ALA A 670 9.41 3.87 -6.76
N ASP A 671 10.63 3.31 -6.82
CA ASP A 671 11.28 2.86 -8.07
C ASP A 671 11.96 1.49 -7.87
N ALA A 672 11.64 0.51 -8.70
CA ALA A 672 12.21 -0.83 -8.61
C ALA A 672 13.47 -1.05 -9.46
N PHE A 673 13.78 -0.16 -10.39
CA PHE A 673 14.86 -0.37 -11.39
C PHE A 673 15.84 0.79 -11.51
N GLY A 674 15.63 1.81 -10.71
CA GLY A 674 16.45 3.01 -10.71
C GLY A 674 17.34 3.08 -9.49
N GLU A 675 17.28 4.23 -8.89
CA GLU A 675 18.13 4.59 -7.78
C GLU A 675 17.45 4.38 -6.41
N GLU A 676 16.16 3.99 -6.38
CA GLU A 676 15.33 3.84 -5.18
C GLU A 676 14.88 2.38 -4.91
N ASN A 677 15.77 1.43 -5.16
CA ASN A 677 15.48 0.00 -5.05
C ASN A 677 15.17 -0.47 -3.62
N VAL A 678 14.36 -1.54 -3.56
CA VAL A 678 14.18 -2.38 -2.36
C VAL A 678 15.06 -3.61 -2.46
N TYR A 679 15.72 -3.95 -1.37
CA TYR A 679 16.58 -5.14 -1.26
C TYR A 679 16.12 -6.01 -0.11
N ALA A 680 16.31 -7.32 -0.24
CA ALA A 680 15.95 -8.24 0.82
C ALA A 680 16.93 -9.40 0.98
N THR A 681 16.93 -9.99 2.17
CA THR A 681 17.67 -11.22 2.48
C THR A 681 16.93 -12.00 3.57
N LEU A 682 17.18 -13.31 3.66
CA LEU A 682 16.61 -14.13 4.73
C LEU A 682 17.54 -14.07 5.96
N GLY A 683 17.02 -13.60 7.09
CA GLY A 683 17.73 -13.57 8.37
C GLY A 683 17.93 -14.98 8.95
N ALA A 684 18.91 -15.11 9.86
CA ALA A 684 19.21 -16.36 10.54
C ALA A 684 18.05 -16.86 11.41
N ASP A 685 17.14 -15.98 11.82
CA ASP A 685 15.90 -16.26 12.56
C ASP A 685 14.72 -16.66 11.66
N GLY A 686 14.93 -16.74 10.35
CA GLY A 686 13.90 -17.04 9.35
C GLY A 686 12.99 -15.84 9.00
N ARG A 687 13.24 -14.65 9.51
CA ARG A 687 12.55 -13.42 9.10
C ARG A 687 13.21 -12.86 7.83
N LEU A 688 12.40 -12.24 7.00
CA LEU A 688 12.87 -11.50 5.84
C LEU A 688 13.34 -10.11 6.31
N LEU A 689 14.60 -9.79 6.02
CA LEU A 689 15.16 -8.45 6.23
C LEU A 689 15.00 -7.66 4.94
N VAL A 690 14.30 -6.53 5.03
CA VAL A 690 13.98 -5.66 3.87
C VAL A 690 14.52 -4.28 4.12
N THR A 691 15.16 -3.69 3.13
CA THR A 691 15.65 -2.31 3.14
C THR A 691 15.24 -1.57 1.87
N GLY A 692 15.03 -0.29 1.97
CA GLY A 692 14.66 0.60 0.86
C GLY A 692 14.65 2.05 1.31
N LEU A 693 14.20 2.93 0.44
CA LEU A 693 14.02 4.35 0.74
C LEU A 693 12.66 4.59 1.42
N THR A 694 12.60 5.54 2.34
CA THR A 694 11.35 6.11 2.89
C THR A 694 11.46 7.63 2.97
N ALA A 695 10.42 8.33 2.57
CA ALA A 695 10.28 9.77 2.76
C ALA A 695 9.45 10.14 4.00
N GLY A 696 9.00 9.14 4.75
CA GLY A 696 8.07 9.32 5.87
C GLY A 696 8.65 8.98 7.25
N THR A 697 7.81 9.05 8.27
CA THR A 697 8.14 8.72 9.65
C THR A 697 7.93 7.23 9.90
N THR A 698 8.99 6.53 10.33
CA THR A 698 8.91 5.12 10.73
C THR A 698 8.39 4.98 12.17
N SER A 699 8.03 3.78 12.59
CA SER A 699 7.60 3.52 13.98
C SER A 699 8.71 3.71 15.01
N GLY A 700 9.97 3.70 14.58
CA GLY A 700 11.15 3.85 15.43
C GLY A 700 11.73 5.27 15.50
N GLY A 701 11.22 6.22 14.72
CA GLY A 701 11.71 7.60 14.73
C GLY A 701 11.15 8.48 13.62
N ALA A 702 11.27 9.78 13.80
CA ALA A 702 10.99 10.76 12.78
C ALA A 702 12.02 10.64 11.64
N ALA A 703 11.61 11.02 10.42
CA ALA A 703 12.53 11.14 9.30
C ALA A 703 13.70 12.05 9.65
N LEU A 704 14.91 11.65 9.26
CA LEU A 704 16.15 12.40 9.48
C LEU A 704 16.32 13.47 8.40
N GLY A 705 15.86 13.19 7.17
CA GLY A 705 16.01 14.03 5.99
C GLY A 705 14.84 13.99 5.04
N ASN A 706 15.12 14.27 3.75
CA ASN A 706 14.14 14.22 2.68
C ASN A 706 13.88 12.80 2.14
N GLY A 707 14.77 11.88 2.45
CA GLY A 707 14.68 10.45 2.16
C GLY A 707 15.68 9.72 3.02
N ASP A 708 15.21 8.69 3.73
CA ASP A 708 16.00 7.90 4.66
C ASP A 708 15.95 6.42 4.28
N VAL A 709 16.93 5.66 4.74
CA VAL A 709 16.97 4.21 4.53
C VAL A 709 16.31 3.52 5.71
N PHE A 710 15.34 2.66 5.45
CA PHE A 710 14.74 1.81 6.48
C PHE A 710 15.35 0.40 6.49
N LEU A 711 15.26 -0.28 7.63
CA LEU A 711 15.52 -1.71 7.78
C LEU A 711 14.35 -2.36 8.53
N ALA A 712 13.60 -3.20 7.83
CA ALA A 712 12.44 -3.91 8.37
C ALA A 712 12.72 -5.41 8.47
N ALA A 713 12.29 -6.05 9.57
CA ALA A 713 12.32 -7.51 9.71
C ALA A 713 10.89 -8.05 9.63
N VAL A 714 10.55 -8.72 8.54
CA VAL A 714 9.20 -9.14 8.14
C VAL A 714 9.03 -10.65 8.35
N ASP A 715 7.90 -11.08 8.91
CA ASP A 715 7.56 -12.52 8.97
C ASP A 715 7.13 -12.99 7.57
N PRO A 716 7.91 -13.84 6.89
CA PRO A 716 7.60 -14.25 5.51
C PRO A 716 6.34 -15.11 5.40
N THR A 717 5.79 -15.60 6.51
CA THR A 717 4.55 -16.41 6.51
C THR A 717 3.30 -15.54 6.62
N LYS A 718 3.41 -14.41 7.30
CA LYS A 718 2.33 -13.43 7.49
C LYS A 718 2.47 -12.24 6.54
N GLY A 719 3.70 -12.01 6.03
CA GLY A 719 4.04 -10.88 5.19
C GLY A 719 4.04 -9.53 5.91
N THR A 720 3.91 -9.50 7.24
CA THR A 720 3.86 -8.26 8.03
C THR A 720 5.14 -8.08 8.85
N PRO A 721 5.60 -6.81 9.01
CA PRO A 721 6.71 -6.49 9.91
C PRO A 721 6.49 -6.92 11.36
#